data_be4265904505f8fc5ca392fa99d0ecfa
#
_entry.id   be4265904505f8fc5ca392fa99d0ecfa
#
_cell.length_a   1.000
_cell.length_b   1.000
_cell.length_c   1.000
_cell.angle_alpha   90.00
_cell.angle_beta   90.00
_cell.angle_gamma   90.00
#
_symmetry.space_group_name_H-M   'P 1'
#
loop_
_entity.id
_entity.type
_entity.pdbx_description
1 polymer ?
#
loop_
_entity_poly.entity_id
_entity_poly.type
_entity_poly.pdbx_seq_one_letter_code
_entity_poly.pdbx_strand_id
1 'polypeptide(L)'
;MAQGMQAGAPLTAPLIELRGITKHYGGGDSGQPAVTVLHGIDLEIRAGEFVAVVGSSGSGKSTLMNILGCLDRPSEGSYHFQGQDVATLDSDALAWLRREAFGFVFQGYHLIASESASENVEMPAIYAGLPKEERVRRARALLERLGLGSRLGNRPNQLSGGQQQRVSIARALMNGGQIILADEPTGALDSHSGAEVMALLRELADAGHTIILITHDRAVASQARRVIEISDGRITSDSQRDDAANAVNAANAANAGAAALPLTPQRGSAGAPWLAELFEAARSAWRGMRMNRVRTSLTLLGIVIGVASVIVMLAIGEGARRKVVEQMGTMGTAILYMGSKPPATGGPAGQMTEEDLAAVRELPEIRRVMPVIGDPITVRYGKADKQIYVFAASEEMPLVHHWKVAQGRYYTEAEDRDLAPLVVLGHKAHQHFFPDTPNPLGRQLIIGTSAFEVIGVMSERGADSGAQNYDDMVFIPYRSGRARVYQSQTQPDYVVIEAMSSDVVHEAEEAMRKLLLARHGGREDFGIGNAAARIQAEAATRQSMAVMLGLIAAVSLVVGGIGVMNVMLMTVRERTREIGIRMATGARQRDILRQFLTEASLVTFVGGTVGLLAGLAVGVVLIVAGVPVVFSVRAMLGAFACAVVTGLVFGYMPAKTAARLDPVRALAGE
;
A
#
# COMPACT_ATOMS: atom_id res chain seq x y z
N MET A 1 14.45 -52.58 21.91
CA MET A 1 13.06 -53.06 21.95
C MET A 1 12.44 -52.62 20.64
N ALA A 2 12.19 -53.61 19.77
CA ALA A 2 11.62 -53.43 18.46
C ALA A 2 10.10 -53.23 18.59
N GLN A 3 9.55 -52.14 18.08
CA GLN A 3 8.12 -52.04 17.87
C GLN A 3 7.84 -52.05 16.36
N GLY A 4 7.31 -53.16 15.94
CA GLY A 4 6.17 -53.38 15.09
C GLY A 4 6.13 -52.57 13.76
N MET A 5 6.79 -53.12 12.72
CA MET A 5 6.34 -52.88 11.35
C MET A 5 4.86 -53.34 11.26
N GLN A 6 3.92 -52.42 11.16
CA GLN A 6 2.58 -52.77 10.74
C GLN A 6 2.65 -53.30 9.30
N ALA A 7 2.28 -54.57 9.19
CA ALA A 7 2.20 -55.31 7.94
C ALA A 7 1.31 -54.55 6.94
N GLY A 8 1.77 -54.46 5.69
CA GLY A 8 1.01 -53.87 4.57
C GLY A 8 -0.38 -54.50 4.46
N ALA A 9 -1.38 -53.67 4.18
CA ALA A 9 -2.74 -54.13 3.87
C ALA A 9 -2.69 -55.19 2.75
N PRO A 10 -3.54 -56.20 2.82
CA PRO A 10 -3.52 -57.28 1.85
C PRO A 10 -3.80 -56.73 0.44
N LEU A 11 -3.06 -57.22 -0.57
CA LEU A 11 -3.11 -56.85 -2.01
C LEU A 11 -4.49 -57.02 -2.70
N THR A 12 -5.54 -57.34 -1.92
CA THR A 12 -6.93 -57.53 -2.39
C THR A 12 -7.87 -56.41 -1.97
N ALA A 13 -7.41 -55.41 -1.24
CA ALA A 13 -8.28 -54.31 -0.81
C ALA A 13 -8.67 -53.37 -1.97
N PRO A 14 -9.93 -52.90 -2.02
CA PRO A 14 -10.37 -51.98 -3.06
C PRO A 14 -9.59 -50.66 -2.97
N LEU A 15 -9.29 -50.06 -4.15
CA LEU A 15 -8.65 -48.73 -4.22
C LEU A 15 -9.59 -47.63 -3.74
N ILE A 16 -10.87 -47.74 -4.16
CA ILE A 16 -11.97 -46.87 -3.78
C ILE A 16 -13.11 -47.74 -3.26
N GLU A 17 -13.66 -47.39 -2.11
CA GLU A 17 -14.80 -48.04 -1.50
C GLU A 17 -15.82 -46.98 -1.02
N LEU A 18 -17.01 -47.01 -1.61
CA LEU A 18 -18.15 -46.20 -1.21
C LEU A 18 -19.19 -47.11 -0.55
N ARG A 19 -19.72 -46.73 0.61
CA ARG A 19 -20.75 -47.43 1.34
C ARG A 19 -21.91 -46.50 1.71
N GLY A 20 -23.10 -46.74 1.20
CA GLY A 20 -24.31 -45.99 1.51
C GLY A 20 -24.22 -44.49 1.17
N ILE A 21 -23.48 -44.10 0.16
CA ILE A 21 -23.26 -42.70 -0.17
C ILE A 21 -24.57 -42.03 -0.58
N THR A 22 -24.95 -41.03 0.19
CA THR A 22 -26.09 -40.14 -0.07
C THR A 22 -25.61 -38.72 -0.25
N LYS A 23 -26.15 -38.01 -1.24
CA LYS A 23 -25.86 -36.59 -1.45
C LYS A 23 -27.13 -35.80 -1.64
N HIS A 24 -27.31 -34.77 -0.82
CA HIS A 24 -28.37 -33.78 -0.97
C HIS A 24 -27.80 -32.38 -1.07
N TYR A 25 -28.48 -31.53 -1.82
CA TYR A 25 -28.18 -30.10 -1.98
C TYR A 25 -29.37 -29.29 -1.51
N GLY A 26 -29.15 -28.13 -0.90
CA GLY A 26 -30.21 -27.33 -0.25
C GLY A 26 -30.47 -27.76 1.19
N GLY A 27 -31.57 -27.31 1.80
CA GLY A 27 -31.96 -27.68 3.17
C GLY A 27 -31.25 -26.99 4.31
N GLY A 28 -30.39 -25.99 4.03
CA GLY A 28 -29.76 -25.12 5.04
C GLY A 28 -30.54 -23.82 5.24
N ASP A 29 -29.94 -22.82 5.90
CA ASP A 29 -30.51 -21.49 6.18
C ASP A 29 -31.07 -20.71 4.97
N SER A 30 -30.94 -21.25 3.75
CA SER A 30 -31.43 -20.65 2.51
C SER A 30 -32.90 -20.85 2.22
N GLY A 31 -33.63 -21.60 3.04
CA GLY A 31 -35.08 -21.85 2.88
C GLY A 31 -35.48 -22.66 1.63
N GLN A 32 -34.52 -23.17 0.86
CA GLN A 32 -34.78 -24.04 -0.29
C GLN A 32 -34.96 -25.48 0.14
N PRO A 33 -35.91 -26.23 -0.45
CA PRO A 33 -36.11 -27.64 -0.14
C PRO A 33 -34.84 -28.45 -0.48
N ALA A 34 -34.48 -29.39 0.40
CA ALA A 34 -33.39 -30.32 0.13
C ALA A 34 -33.72 -31.23 -1.06
N VAL A 35 -32.85 -31.27 -2.05
CA VAL A 35 -32.96 -32.19 -3.20
C VAL A 35 -31.88 -33.26 -3.05
N THR A 36 -32.34 -34.52 -2.88
CA THR A 36 -31.41 -35.66 -2.84
C THR A 36 -31.06 -36.09 -4.27
N VAL A 37 -29.78 -36.16 -4.59
CA VAL A 37 -29.26 -36.49 -5.91
C VAL A 37 -28.66 -37.90 -5.97
N LEU A 38 -28.08 -38.37 -4.84
CA LEU A 38 -27.59 -39.75 -4.71
C LEU A 38 -28.27 -40.41 -3.55
N HIS A 39 -28.69 -41.67 -3.70
CA HIS A 39 -29.53 -42.42 -2.79
C HIS A 39 -28.87 -43.75 -2.37
N GLY A 40 -27.89 -43.70 -1.44
CA GLY A 40 -27.27 -44.90 -0.89
C GLY A 40 -26.45 -45.67 -1.91
N ILE A 41 -25.43 -45.05 -2.51
CA ILE A 41 -24.54 -45.70 -3.49
C ILE A 41 -23.50 -46.54 -2.76
N ASP A 42 -23.45 -47.84 -3.12
CA ASP A 42 -22.40 -48.78 -2.77
C ASP A 42 -21.57 -49.07 -4.02
N LEU A 43 -20.24 -48.90 -3.97
CA LEU A 43 -19.35 -49.07 -5.12
C LEU A 43 -17.93 -49.37 -4.65
N GLU A 44 -17.34 -50.43 -5.24
CA GLU A 44 -15.93 -50.74 -5.05
C GLU A 44 -15.20 -50.65 -6.42
N ILE A 45 -14.05 -49.99 -6.45
CA ILE A 45 -13.17 -49.90 -7.63
C ILE A 45 -11.77 -50.35 -7.21
N ARG A 46 -11.20 -51.24 -8.02
CA ARG A 46 -9.86 -51.80 -7.80
C ARG A 46 -8.82 -51.09 -8.67
N ALA A 47 -7.56 -51.16 -8.26
CA ALA A 47 -6.47 -50.60 -9.04
C ALA A 47 -6.35 -51.23 -10.43
N GLY A 48 -6.16 -50.42 -11.46
CA GLY A 48 -6.05 -50.84 -12.87
C GLY A 48 -7.39 -51.16 -13.56
N GLU A 49 -8.55 -50.94 -12.88
CA GLU A 49 -9.84 -51.09 -13.56
C GLU A 49 -10.12 -49.96 -14.56
N PHE A 50 -10.74 -50.33 -15.68
CA PHE A 50 -11.36 -49.38 -16.59
C PHE A 50 -12.88 -49.49 -16.47
N VAL A 51 -13.47 -48.55 -15.76
CA VAL A 51 -14.90 -48.52 -15.40
C VAL A 51 -15.59 -47.40 -16.16
N ALA A 52 -16.74 -47.66 -16.75
CA ALA A 52 -17.65 -46.63 -17.27
C ALA A 52 -18.89 -46.51 -16.42
N VAL A 53 -19.25 -45.29 -16.03
CA VAL A 53 -20.52 -44.96 -15.37
C VAL A 53 -21.45 -44.32 -16.39
N VAL A 54 -22.59 -44.98 -16.66
CA VAL A 54 -23.55 -44.57 -17.68
C VAL A 54 -24.90 -44.23 -17.05
N GLY A 55 -25.62 -43.29 -17.64
CA GLY A 55 -26.98 -42.95 -17.23
C GLY A 55 -27.50 -41.72 -17.99
N SER A 56 -28.79 -41.43 -17.87
CA SER A 56 -29.41 -40.24 -18.46
C SER A 56 -28.87 -38.93 -17.85
N SER A 57 -29.09 -37.81 -18.50
CA SER A 57 -28.77 -36.51 -17.95
C SER A 57 -29.56 -36.30 -16.64
N GLY A 58 -28.91 -35.77 -15.59
CA GLY A 58 -29.53 -35.58 -14.28
C GLY A 58 -29.58 -36.84 -13.38
N SER A 59 -29.07 -37.98 -13.80
CA SER A 59 -29.05 -39.22 -13.01
C SER A 59 -28.07 -39.25 -11.83
N GLY A 60 -27.29 -38.19 -11.58
CA GLY A 60 -26.33 -38.10 -10.48
C GLY A 60 -24.87 -38.43 -10.83
N LYS A 61 -24.54 -38.71 -12.10
CA LYS A 61 -23.18 -39.10 -12.55
C LYS A 61 -22.09 -38.11 -12.20
N SER A 62 -22.29 -36.84 -12.54
CA SER A 62 -21.29 -35.79 -12.26
C SER A 62 -21.16 -35.56 -10.75
N THR A 63 -22.24 -35.69 -9.97
CA THR A 63 -22.20 -35.64 -8.50
C THR A 63 -21.37 -36.78 -7.94
N LEU A 64 -21.58 -38.01 -8.45
CA LEU A 64 -20.77 -39.17 -8.04
C LEU A 64 -19.28 -38.94 -8.36
N MET A 65 -18.97 -38.42 -9.56
CA MET A 65 -17.59 -38.10 -9.95
C MET A 65 -16.94 -37.05 -9.03
N ASN A 66 -17.70 -36.00 -8.66
CA ASN A 66 -17.19 -34.97 -7.76
C ASN A 66 -16.86 -35.55 -6.37
N ILE A 67 -17.66 -36.51 -5.88
CA ILE A 67 -17.38 -37.22 -4.62
C ILE A 67 -16.15 -38.13 -4.81
N LEU A 68 -16.11 -38.96 -5.85
CA LEU A 68 -14.97 -39.82 -6.15
C LEU A 68 -13.66 -39.06 -6.25
N GLY A 69 -13.68 -37.90 -6.90
CA GLY A 69 -12.52 -37.02 -7.07
C GLY A 69 -12.24 -36.10 -5.89
N CYS A 70 -12.90 -36.25 -4.76
CA CYS A 70 -12.71 -35.42 -3.58
C CYS A 70 -12.92 -33.90 -3.86
N LEU A 71 -13.75 -33.55 -4.85
CA LEU A 71 -14.17 -32.18 -5.14
C LEU A 71 -15.35 -31.79 -4.25
N ASP A 72 -16.21 -32.75 -3.91
CA ASP A 72 -17.35 -32.62 -3.01
C ASP A 72 -17.31 -33.72 -1.94
N ARG A 73 -18.06 -33.54 -0.86
CA ARG A 73 -18.20 -34.53 0.21
C ARG A 73 -19.58 -35.16 0.18
N PRO A 74 -19.71 -36.46 0.49
CA PRO A 74 -21.02 -37.07 0.71
C PRO A 74 -21.73 -36.37 1.87
N SER A 75 -23.07 -36.39 1.82
CA SER A 75 -23.88 -35.93 2.95
C SER A 75 -24.01 -37.02 4.01
N GLU A 76 -24.12 -38.29 3.57
CA GLU A 76 -24.17 -39.48 4.42
C GLU A 76 -23.41 -40.62 3.77
N GLY A 77 -23.09 -41.66 4.54
CA GLY A 77 -22.32 -42.80 4.11
C GLY A 77 -20.82 -42.65 4.39
N SER A 78 -20.00 -43.60 3.94
CA SER A 78 -18.54 -43.57 4.11
C SER A 78 -17.82 -43.74 2.80
N TYR A 79 -16.75 -42.99 2.62
CA TYR A 79 -15.86 -43.05 1.46
C TYR A 79 -14.44 -43.38 1.93
N HIS A 80 -13.92 -44.54 1.52
CA HIS A 80 -12.55 -44.95 1.81
C HIS A 80 -11.71 -44.96 0.53
N PHE A 81 -10.56 -44.33 0.60
CA PHE A 81 -9.53 -44.36 -0.42
C PHE A 81 -8.28 -45.09 0.13
N GLN A 82 -7.90 -46.20 -0.50
CA GLN A 82 -6.82 -47.09 0.00
C GLN A 82 -7.02 -47.48 1.50
N GLY A 83 -8.25 -47.72 1.89
CA GLY A 83 -8.63 -48.06 3.26
C GLY A 83 -8.69 -46.92 4.27
N GLN A 84 -8.36 -45.69 3.88
CA GLN A 84 -8.49 -44.50 4.72
C GLN A 84 -9.80 -43.77 4.45
N ASP A 85 -10.51 -43.40 5.52
CA ASP A 85 -11.74 -42.62 5.42
C ASP A 85 -11.45 -41.16 4.99
N VAL A 86 -11.94 -40.80 3.81
CA VAL A 86 -11.80 -39.49 3.20
C VAL A 86 -12.54 -38.39 3.99
N ALA A 87 -13.60 -38.76 4.74
CA ALA A 87 -14.36 -37.81 5.55
C ALA A 87 -13.54 -37.20 6.70
N THR A 88 -12.51 -37.91 7.18
CA THR A 88 -11.60 -37.44 8.23
C THR A 88 -10.55 -36.45 7.75
N LEU A 89 -10.39 -36.29 6.43
CA LEU A 89 -9.36 -35.44 5.82
C LEU A 89 -9.78 -33.96 5.84
N ASP A 90 -8.85 -33.08 6.17
CA ASP A 90 -9.02 -31.65 6.04
C ASP A 90 -8.94 -31.18 4.58
N SER A 91 -9.21 -29.89 4.34
CA SER A 91 -9.20 -29.32 2.99
C SER A 91 -7.83 -29.39 2.31
N ASP A 92 -6.74 -29.31 3.07
CA ASP A 92 -5.37 -29.36 2.57
C ASP A 92 -4.99 -30.81 2.18
N ALA A 93 -5.43 -31.79 2.97
CA ALA A 93 -5.26 -33.21 2.67
C ALA A 93 -6.07 -33.63 1.45
N LEU A 94 -7.31 -33.14 1.30
CA LEU A 94 -8.12 -33.36 0.10
C LEU A 94 -7.48 -32.73 -1.14
N ALA A 95 -6.93 -31.51 -1.03
CA ALA A 95 -6.20 -30.86 -2.12
C ALA A 95 -4.93 -31.65 -2.52
N TRP A 96 -4.22 -32.19 -1.52
CA TRP A 96 -3.08 -33.07 -1.75
C TRP A 96 -3.49 -34.35 -2.49
N LEU A 97 -4.59 -34.99 -2.04
CA LEU A 97 -5.11 -36.21 -2.66
C LEU A 97 -5.51 -35.97 -4.13
N ARG A 98 -6.23 -34.86 -4.41
CA ARG A 98 -6.56 -34.45 -5.79
C ARG A 98 -5.32 -34.28 -6.66
N ARG A 99 -4.25 -33.76 -6.11
CA ARG A 99 -3.01 -33.48 -6.83
C ARG A 99 -2.18 -34.70 -7.12
N GLU A 100 -2.09 -35.65 -6.17
CA GLU A 100 -1.17 -36.79 -6.26
C GLU A 100 -1.87 -38.05 -6.81
N ALA A 101 -3.14 -38.28 -6.47
CA ALA A 101 -3.84 -39.51 -6.81
C ALA A 101 -4.74 -39.37 -8.06
N PHE A 102 -5.38 -38.19 -8.20
CA PHE A 102 -6.39 -37.99 -9.23
C PHE A 102 -5.92 -37.14 -10.42
N GLY A 103 -6.23 -37.58 -11.64
CA GLY A 103 -6.15 -36.77 -12.85
C GLY A 103 -7.55 -36.49 -13.40
N PHE A 104 -7.92 -35.22 -13.53
CA PHE A 104 -9.24 -34.82 -14.03
C PHE A 104 -9.22 -34.46 -15.51
N VAL A 105 -10.12 -35.08 -16.27
CA VAL A 105 -10.39 -34.83 -17.70
C VAL A 105 -11.86 -34.43 -17.83
N PHE A 106 -12.11 -33.13 -18.01
CA PHE A 106 -13.47 -32.56 -18.02
C PHE A 106 -14.04 -32.45 -19.45
N GLN A 107 -15.36 -32.49 -19.58
CA GLN A 107 -16.11 -32.33 -20.82
C GLN A 107 -15.78 -31.02 -21.55
N GLY A 108 -15.66 -29.91 -20.84
CA GLY A 108 -15.32 -28.58 -21.38
C GLY A 108 -13.83 -28.28 -21.41
N TYR A 109 -12.95 -29.29 -21.42
CA TYR A 109 -11.48 -29.21 -21.34
C TYR A 109 -10.96 -28.52 -20.08
N HIS A 110 -11.63 -27.50 -19.60
CA HIS A 110 -11.30 -26.66 -18.46
C HIS A 110 -9.81 -26.28 -18.45
N LEU A 111 -9.34 -25.70 -19.55
CA LEU A 111 -8.03 -25.11 -19.67
C LEU A 111 -8.09 -23.64 -19.31
N ILE A 112 -7.03 -23.12 -18.68
CA ILE A 112 -6.91 -21.70 -18.40
C ILE A 112 -6.57 -20.99 -19.70
N ALA A 113 -7.47 -20.12 -20.16
CA ALA A 113 -7.40 -19.46 -21.45
C ALA A 113 -6.20 -18.51 -21.61
N SER A 114 -5.72 -17.95 -20.49
CA SER A 114 -4.55 -17.04 -20.45
C SER A 114 -3.21 -17.77 -20.55
N GLU A 115 -3.17 -19.06 -20.26
CA GLU A 115 -1.95 -19.87 -20.19
C GLU A 115 -1.77 -20.71 -21.46
N SER A 116 -0.51 -21.02 -21.79
CA SER A 116 -0.17 -21.91 -22.91
C SER A 116 -0.50 -23.39 -22.60
N ALA A 117 -0.42 -24.27 -23.59
CA ALA A 117 -0.57 -25.71 -23.39
C ALA A 117 0.42 -26.25 -22.35
N SER A 118 1.70 -25.88 -22.43
CA SER A 118 2.70 -26.27 -21.44
C SER A 118 2.36 -25.77 -20.04
N GLU A 119 2.02 -24.49 -19.88
CA GLU A 119 1.67 -23.89 -18.59
C GLU A 119 0.41 -24.53 -17.97
N ASN A 120 -0.59 -24.90 -18.78
CA ASN A 120 -1.77 -25.65 -18.32
C ASN A 120 -1.39 -27.05 -17.79
N VAL A 121 -0.47 -27.74 -18.45
CA VAL A 121 0.01 -29.07 -18.02
C VAL A 121 0.87 -28.98 -16.76
N GLU A 122 1.68 -27.94 -16.63
CA GLU A 122 2.57 -27.72 -15.48
C GLU A 122 1.83 -27.46 -14.15
N MET A 123 0.56 -27.04 -14.22
CA MET A 123 -0.20 -26.53 -13.08
C MET A 123 -0.22 -27.46 -11.84
N PRO A 124 -0.54 -28.77 -11.94
CA PRO A 124 -0.52 -29.67 -10.78
C PRO A 124 0.87 -29.74 -10.12
N ALA A 125 1.92 -29.70 -10.94
CA ALA A 125 3.30 -29.78 -10.47
C ALA A 125 3.77 -28.49 -9.78
N ILE A 126 3.19 -27.32 -10.11
CA ILE A 126 3.41 -26.07 -9.37
C ILE A 126 2.97 -26.24 -7.92
N TYR A 127 1.76 -26.76 -7.71
CA TYR A 127 1.22 -27.01 -6.38
C TYR A 127 1.89 -28.17 -5.65
N ALA A 128 2.53 -29.09 -6.39
CA ALA A 128 3.38 -30.13 -5.82
C ALA A 128 4.76 -29.59 -5.36
N GLY A 129 5.11 -28.35 -5.73
CA GLY A 129 6.39 -27.73 -5.38
C GLY A 129 7.57 -28.24 -6.24
N LEU A 130 7.33 -28.80 -7.44
CA LEU A 130 8.40 -29.25 -8.32
C LEU A 130 9.20 -28.04 -8.87
N PRO A 131 10.54 -28.16 -8.97
CA PRO A 131 11.37 -27.15 -9.61
C PRO A 131 10.93 -26.87 -11.06
N LYS A 132 11.10 -25.62 -11.50
CA LYS A 132 10.63 -25.19 -12.82
C LYS A 132 11.19 -26.01 -13.97
N GLU A 133 12.48 -26.31 -13.92
CA GLU A 133 13.15 -27.10 -14.96
C GLU A 133 12.54 -28.50 -15.09
N GLU A 134 12.22 -29.12 -13.95
CA GLU A 134 11.62 -30.46 -13.91
C GLU A 134 10.20 -30.46 -14.45
N ARG A 135 9.36 -29.50 -14.02
CA ARG A 135 7.96 -29.44 -14.47
C ARG A 135 7.86 -29.12 -15.96
N VAL A 136 8.68 -28.18 -16.49
CA VAL A 136 8.73 -27.87 -17.92
C VAL A 136 9.18 -29.08 -18.72
N ARG A 137 10.19 -29.83 -18.25
CA ARG A 137 10.68 -31.05 -18.90
C ARG A 137 9.59 -32.13 -18.97
N ARG A 138 8.88 -32.38 -17.83
CA ARG A 138 7.79 -33.36 -17.77
C ARG A 138 6.61 -32.95 -18.64
N ALA A 139 6.18 -31.68 -18.56
CA ALA A 139 5.09 -31.18 -19.38
C ALA A 139 5.38 -31.31 -20.88
N ARG A 140 6.61 -30.98 -21.29
CA ARG A 140 7.06 -31.16 -22.67
C ARG A 140 6.99 -32.64 -23.10
N ALA A 141 7.56 -33.54 -22.31
CA ALA A 141 7.57 -34.97 -22.61
C ALA A 141 6.15 -35.55 -22.75
N LEU A 142 5.22 -35.15 -21.85
CA LEU A 142 3.81 -35.55 -21.94
C LEU A 142 3.13 -35.01 -23.19
N LEU A 143 3.32 -33.74 -23.53
CA LEU A 143 2.73 -33.13 -24.70
C LEU A 143 3.31 -33.72 -26.01
N GLU A 144 4.61 -34.00 -26.05
CA GLU A 144 5.27 -34.68 -27.17
C GLU A 144 4.70 -36.11 -27.37
N ARG A 145 4.57 -36.90 -26.29
CA ARG A 145 3.93 -38.24 -26.31
C ARG A 145 2.50 -38.19 -26.84
N LEU A 146 1.77 -37.10 -26.55
CA LEU A 146 0.38 -36.91 -27.02
C LEU A 146 0.29 -36.20 -28.38
N GLY A 147 1.39 -36.09 -29.12
CA GLY A 147 1.42 -35.52 -30.48
C GLY A 147 1.28 -34.00 -30.53
N LEU A 148 1.57 -33.30 -29.41
CA LEU A 148 1.45 -31.85 -29.27
C LEU A 148 2.80 -31.13 -29.12
N GLY A 149 3.92 -31.76 -29.47
CA GLY A 149 5.26 -31.20 -29.34
C GLY A 149 5.47 -29.88 -30.07
N SER A 150 4.78 -29.66 -31.21
CA SER A 150 4.83 -28.38 -31.96
C SER A 150 3.87 -27.30 -31.41
N ARG A 151 3.06 -27.61 -30.39
CA ARG A 151 2.00 -26.74 -29.85
C ARG A 151 2.20 -26.30 -28.42
N LEU A 152 3.38 -26.49 -27.83
CA LEU A 152 3.69 -26.20 -26.44
C LEU A 152 3.34 -24.76 -26.01
N GLY A 153 3.62 -23.78 -26.86
CA GLY A 153 3.35 -22.36 -26.63
C GLY A 153 1.96 -21.89 -27.02
N ASN A 154 1.13 -22.74 -27.66
CA ASN A 154 -0.20 -22.35 -28.10
C ASN A 154 -1.16 -22.21 -26.92
N ARG A 155 -2.05 -21.20 -26.99
CA ARG A 155 -3.14 -21.04 -26.02
C ARG A 155 -4.36 -21.87 -26.42
N PRO A 156 -5.30 -22.15 -25.50
CA PRO A 156 -6.48 -22.94 -25.77
C PRO A 156 -7.27 -22.50 -27.01
N ASN A 157 -7.44 -21.20 -27.23
CA ASN A 157 -8.13 -20.65 -28.41
C ASN A 157 -7.39 -20.88 -29.76
N GLN A 158 -6.16 -21.36 -29.72
CA GLN A 158 -5.33 -21.68 -30.90
C GLN A 158 -5.24 -23.20 -31.14
N LEU A 159 -5.98 -23.99 -30.36
CA LEU A 159 -5.99 -25.44 -30.39
C LEU A 159 -7.37 -25.98 -30.84
N SER A 160 -7.40 -27.05 -31.60
CA SER A 160 -8.66 -27.76 -31.89
C SER A 160 -9.22 -28.41 -30.62
N GLY A 161 -10.50 -28.79 -30.62
CA GLY A 161 -11.13 -29.47 -29.49
C GLY A 161 -10.38 -30.74 -29.06
N GLY A 162 -10.02 -31.61 -30.01
CA GLY A 162 -9.22 -32.79 -29.72
C GLY A 162 -7.82 -32.49 -29.19
N GLN A 163 -7.19 -31.38 -29.64
CA GLN A 163 -5.90 -30.92 -29.09
C GLN A 163 -6.07 -30.41 -27.67
N GLN A 164 -7.12 -29.64 -27.38
CA GLN A 164 -7.43 -29.18 -26.02
C GLN A 164 -7.68 -30.33 -25.06
N GLN A 165 -8.39 -31.37 -25.51
CA GLN A 165 -8.64 -32.57 -24.72
C GLN A 165 -7.34 -33.31 -24.41
N ARG A 166 -6.43 -33.44 -25.39
CA ARG A 166 -5.10 -34.05 -25.19
C ARG A 166 -4.25 -33.21 -24.18
N VAL A 167 -4.33 -31.89 -24.20
CA VAL A 167 -3.71 -31.04 -23.17
C VAL A 167 -4.32 -31.31 -21.78
N SER A 168 -5.65 -31.48 -21.68
CA SER A 168 -6.33 -31.83 -20.41
C SER A 168 -5.87 -33.20 -19.89
N ILE A 169 -5.70 -34.18 -20.76
CA ILE A 169 -5.15 -35.52 -20.43
C ILE A 169 -3.68 -35.41 -19.99
N ALA A 170 -2.85 -34.64 -20.71
CA ALA A 170 -1.47 -34.38 -20.29
C ALA A 170 -1.39 -33.77 -18.89
N ARG A 171 -2.29 -32.81 -18.59
CA ARG A 171 -2.41 -32.21 -17.25
C ARG A 171 -2.78 -33.22 -16.19
N ALA A 172 -3.72 -34.12 -16.49
CA ALA A 172 -4.13 -35.19 -15.58
C ALA A 172 -2.98 -36.18 -15.26
N LEU A 173 -2.03 -36.35 -16.14
CA LEU A 173 -0.88 -37.25 -15.99
C LEU A 173 0.34 -36.59 -15.35
N MET A 174 0.34 -35.29 -15.14
CA MET A 174 1.52 -34.51 -14.77
C MET A 174 2.20 -34.99 -13.47
N ASN A 175 1.41 -35.36 -12.49
CA ASN A 175 1.89 -35.86 -11.19
C ASN A 175 1.76 -37.42 -11.07
N GLY A 176 1.55 -38.11 -12.19
CA GLY A 176 1.46 -39.56 -12.22
C GLY A 176 0.04 -40.10 -12.43
N GLY A 177 -1.03 -39.39 -12.01
CA GLY A 177 -2.43 -39.71 -12.30
C GLY A 177 -2.80 -41.19 -12.09
N GLN A 178 -2.68 -41.68 -10.84
CA GLN A 178 -3.00 -43.08 -10.54
C GLN A 178 -4.45 -43.42 -10.94
N ILE A 179 -5.36 -42.47 -10.75
CA ILE A 179 -6.77 -42.56 -11.13
C ILE A 179 -7.10 -41.39 -12.07
N ILE A 180 -7.62 -41.72 -13.23
CA ILE A 180 -8.09 -40.76 -14.23
C ILE A 180 -9.62 -40.70 -14.17
N LEU A 181 -10.16 -39.55 -13.79
CA LEU A 181 -11.58 -39.26 -13.79
C LEU A 181 -11.93 -38.51 -15.07
N ALA A 182 -12.63 -39.13 -15.98
CA ALA A 182 -12.97 -38.57 -17.30
C ALA A 182 -14.49 -38.34 -17.40
N ASP A 183 -14.89 -37.03 -17.35
CA ASP A 183 -16.29 -36.63 -17.49
C ASP A 183 -16.59 -36.29 -18.97
N GLU A 184 -17.36 -37.12 -19.63
CA GLU A 184 -17.75 -36.98 -21.03
C GLU A 184 -16.60 -36.54 -21.96
N PRO A 185 -15.47 -37.27 -21.96
CA PRO A 185 -14.24 -36.82 -22.61
C PRO A 185 -14.34 -36.68 -24.13
N THR A 186 -15.39 -37.21 -24.75
CA THR A 186 -15.66 -37.16 -26.20
C THR A 186 -16.85 -36.28 -26.56
N GLY A 187 -17.64 -35.79 -25.58
CA GLY A 187 -18.92 -35.14 -25.80
C GLY A 187 -18.85 -33.80 -26.56
N ALA A 188 -17.70 -33.16 -26.62
CA ALA A 188 -17.49 -31.91 -27.36
C ALA A 188 -16.59 -32.09 -28.60
N LEU A 189 -16.34 -33.35 -29.06
CA LEU A 189 -15.42 -33.68 -30.14
C LEU A 189 -16.16 -34.25 -31.36
N ASP A 190 -15.56 -34.09 -32.51
CA ASP A 190 -15.95 -34.84 -33.69
C ASP A 190 -15.62 -36.34 -33.55
N SER A 191 -16.24 -37.19 -34.35
CA SER A 191 -16.11 -38.64 -34.24
C SER A 191 -14.67 -39.17 -34.37
N HIS A 192 -13.85 -38.51 -35.19
CA HIS A 192 -12.45 -38.90 -35.37
C HIS A 192 -11.62 -38.56 -34.14
N SER A 193 -11.69 -37.29 -33.67
CA SER A 193 -11.02 -36.84 -32.46
C SER A 193 -11.49 -37.58 -31.20
N GLY A 194 -12.78 -37.93 -31.15
CA GLY A 194 -13.35 -38.75 -30.07
C GLY A 194 -12.76 -40.14 -30.02
N ALA A 195 -12.62 -40.79 -31.19
CA ALA A 195 -12.00 -42.11 -31.29
C ALA A 195 -10.52 -42.11 -30.88
N GLU A 196 -9.76 -41.05 -31.24
CA GLU A 196 -8.36 -40.89 -30.80
C GLU A 196 -8.24 -40.74 -29.29
N VAL A 197 -9.11 -39.93 -28.64
CA VAL A 197 -9.14 -39.75 -27.18
C VAL A 197 -9.47 -41.07 -26.49
N MET A 198 -10.44 -41.84 -26.98
CA MET A 198 -10.79 -43.15 -26.41
C MET A 198 -9.68 -44.18 -26.59
N ALA A 199 -8.97 -44.17 -27.72
CA ALA A 199 -7.80 -45.02 -27.93
C ALA A 199 -6.69 -44.71 -26.92
N LEU A 200 -6.44 -43.42 -26.65
CA LEU A 200 -5.49 -42.96 -25.65
C LEU A 200 -5.88 -43.39 -24.23
N LEU A 201 -7.17 -43.27 -23.83
CA LEU A 201 -7.62 -43.73 -22.55
C LEU A 201 -7.46 -45.24 -22.37
N ARG A 202 -7.69 -46.03 -23.42
CA ARG A 202 -7.42 -47.48 -23.40
C ARG A 202 -5.92 -47.78 -23.23
N GLU A 203 -5.05 -47.09 -23.97
CA GLU A 203 -3.59 -47.24 -23.82
C GLU A 203 -3.16 -46.97 -22.38
N LEU A 204 -3.72 -45.93 -21.72
CA LEU A 204 -3.44 -45.59 -20.32
C LEU A 204 -3.97 -46.67 -19.35
N ALA A 205 -5.15 -47.23 -19.62
CA ALA A 205 -5.70 -48.37 -18.85
C ALA A 205 -4.80 -49.61 -18.97
N ASP A 206 -4.34 -49.89 -20.17
CA ASP A 206 -3.43 -51.03 -20.45
C ASP A 206 -2.03 -50.81 -19.81
N ALA A 207 -1.65 -49.54 -19.62
CA ALA A 207 -0.43 -49.17 -18.88
C ALA A 207 -0.59 -49.24 -17.35
N GLY A 208 -1.78 -49.62 -16.84
CA GLY A 208 -2.04 -49.84 -15.41
C GLY A 208 -2.74 -48.69 -14.68
N HIS A 209 -3.11 -47.60 -15.38
CA HIS A 209 -3.90 -46.54 -14.75
C HIS A 209 -5.33 -47.00 -14.48
N THR A 210 -5.91 -46.60 -13.33
CA THR A 210 -7.33 -46.79 -13.06
C THR A 210 -8.12 -45.69 -13.75
N ILE A 211 -9.09 -46.05 -14.61
CA ILE A 211 -9.88 -45.07 -15.36
C ILE A 211 -11.35 -45.19 -14.98
N ILE A 212 -11.93 -44.07 -14.57
CA ILE A 212 -13.35 -43.93 -14.31
C ILE A 212 -13.92 -42.95 -15.34
N LEU A 213 -14.62 -43.51 -16.31
CA LEU A 213 -15.22 -42.77 -17.42
C LEU A 213 -16.69 -42.51 -17.13
N ILE A 214 -17.11 -41.28 -17.22
CA ILE A 214 -18.53 -40.90 -17.13
C ILE A 214 -19.01 -40.51 -18.53
N THR A 215 -20.10 -41.09 -18.97
CA THR A 215 -20.68 -40.79 -20.27
C THR A 215 -22.19 -41.12 -20.29
N HIS A 216 -22.92 -40.47 -21.18
CA HIS A 216 -24.29 -40.83 -21.50
C HIS A 216 -24.34 -41.69 -22.81
N ASP A 217 -23.22 -41.82 -23.52
CA ASP A 217 -23.13 -42.61 -24.76
C ASP A 217 -22.74 -44.07 -24.45
N ARG A 218 -23.66 -44.99 -24.77
CA ARG A 218 -23.45 -46.43 -24.57
C ARG A 218 -22.35 -46.99 -25.45
N ALA A 219 -22.10 -46.42 -26.65
CA ALA A 219 -21.05 -46.86 -27.52
C ALA A 219 -19.65 -46.51 -26.96
N VAL A 220 -19.53 -45.35 -26.33
CA VAL A 220 -18.32 -44.96 -25.61
C VAL A 220 -18.13 -45.84 -24.36
N ALA A 221 -19.17 -46.05 -23.58
CA ALA A 221 -19.13 -46.87 -22.36
C ALA A 221 -18.77 -48.34 -22.64
N SER A 222 -19.24 -48.90 -23.76
CA SER A 222 -18.94 -50.29 -24.15
C SER A 222 -17.45 -50.55 -24.39
N GLN A 223 -16.62 -49.51 -24.48
CA GLN A 223 -15.16 -49.63 -24.60
C GLN A 223 -14.46 -49.86 -23.24
N ALA A 224 -15.17 -49.63 -22.12
CA ALA A 224 -14.70 -49.98 -20.80
C ALA A 224 -14.87 -51.49 -20.51
N ARG A 225 -14.08 -51.99 -19.56
CA ARG A 225 -14.15 -53.41 -19.15
C ARG A 225 -15.31 -53.69 -18.18
N ARG A 226 -15.75 -52.66 -17.44
CA ARG A 226 -16.87 -52.71 -16.50
C ARG A 226 -17.79 -51.52 -16.74
N VAL A 227 -19.08 -51.78 -16.80
CA VAL A 227 -20.10 -50.74 -17.02
C VAL A 227 -21.07 -50.71 -15.86
N ILE A 228 -21.20 -49.56 -15.23
CA ILE A 228 -22.10 -49.28 -14.11
C ILE A 228 -23.21 -48.37 -14.62
N GLU A 229 -24.45 -48.80 -14.55
CA GLU A 229 -25.61 -47.98 -14.89
C GLU A 229 -26.15 -47.26 -13.64
N ILE A 230 -26.33 -45.93 -13.77
CA ILE A 230 -26.93 -45.12 -12.73
C ILE A 230 -28.21 -44.48 -13.25
N SER A 231 -29.32 -44.63 -12.49
CA SER A 231 -30.60 -43.98 -12.75
C SER A 231 -31.18 -43.43 -11.43
N ASP A 232 -31.67 -42.19 -11.49
CA ASP A 232 -32.30 -41.53 -10.35
C ASP A 232 -31.45 -41.61 -9.06
N GLY A 233 -30.15 -41.42 -9.19
CA GLY A 233 -29.22 -41.43 -8.06
C GLY A 233 -28.95 -42.80 -7.44
N ARG A 234 -29.32 -43.90 -8.09
CA ARG A 234 -29.07 -45.30 -7.66
C ARG A 234 -28.32 -46.10 -8.73
N ILE A 235 -27.46 -47.00 -8.31
CA ILE A 235 -26.86 -48.00 -9.22
C ILE A 235 -27.93 -49.03 -9.54
N THR A 236 -28.24 -49.16 -10.82
CA THR A 236 -29.26 -50.09 -11.32
C THR A 236 -28.66 -51.37 -11.94
N SER A 237 -27.42 -51.28 -12.43
CA SER A 237 -26.69 -52.42 -13.02
C SER A 237 -25.21 -52.22 -12.84
N ASP A 238 -24.49 -53.29 -12.60
CA ASP A 238 -23.02 -53.35 -12.55
C ASP A 238 -22.58 -54.61 -13.29
N SER A 239 -22.11 -54.45 -14.52
CA SER A 239 -21.77 -55.56 -15.42
C SER A 239 -20.26 -55.57 -15.70
N GLN A 240 -19.62 -56.64 -15.27
CA GLN A 240 -18.21 -56.89 -15.55
C GLN A 240 -18.12 -57.86 -16.77
N ARG A 241 -17.33 -57.51 -17.79
CA ARG A 241 -16.98 -58.44 -18.85
C ARG A 241 -15.98 -59.45 -18.31
N ASP A 242 -16.33 -60.71 -18.39
CA ASP A 242 -15.44 -61.84 -18.07
C ASP A 242 -14.35 -61.97 -19.15
N ASP A 243 -13.27 -61.21 -19.01
CA ASP A 243 -12.06 -61.40 -19.80
C ASP A 243 -10.94 -61.94 -18.89
N ALA A 244 -10.40 -63.09 -19.22
CA ALA A 244 -9.27 -63.72 -18.55
C ALA A 244 -8.01 -62.81 -18.53
N ALA A 245 -8.00 -61.71 -19.28
CA ALA A 245 -7.02 -60.64 -19.23
C ALA A 245 -7.03 -59.84 -17.91
N ASN A 246 -8.12 -59.85 -17.13
CA ASN A 246 -8.20 -59.15 -15.85
C ASN A 246 -7.26 -59.74 -14.79
N ALA A 247 -6.97 -61.03 -14.84
CA ALA A 247 -6.04 -61.67 -13.90
C ALA A 247 -4.56 -61.32 -14.20
N VAL A 248 -4.22 -61.13 -15.48
CA VAL A 248 -2.84 -60.79 -15.89
C VAL A 248 -2.55 -59.32 -15.62
N ASN A 249 -3.54 -58.42 -15.76
CA ASN A 249 -3.34 -56.99 -15.46
C ASN A 249 -3.38 -56.67 -13.97
N ALA A 250 -4.15 -57.41 -13.16
CA ALA A 250 -4.05 -57.33 -11.70
C ALA A 250 -2.65 -57.79 -11.22
N ALA A 251 -2.05 -58.80 -11.86
CA ALA A 251 -0.69 -59.23 -11.56
C ALA A 251 0.36 -58.19 -12.04
N ASN A 252 0.14 -57.52 -13.18
CA ASN A 252 1.02 -56.48 -13.69
C ASN A 252 0.90 -55.16 -12.89
N ALA A 253 -0.28 -54.80 -12.42
CA ALA A 253 -0.48 -53.67 -11.52
C ALA A 253 0.14 -53.93 -10.12
N ALA A 254 0.11 -55.17 -9.63
CA ALA A 254 0.79 -55.57 -8.40
C ALA A 254 2.31 -55.53 -8.56
N ASN A 255 2.84 -55.88 -9.75
CA ASN A 255 4.28 -55.83 -10.07
C ASN A 255 4.78 -54.43 -10.44
N ALA A 256 3.92 -53.50 -10.88
CA ALA A 256 4.27 -52.11 -11.18
C ALA A 256 4.42 -51.24 -9.92
N GLY A 257 4.46 -51.84 -8.73
CA GLY A 257 4.78 -51.14 -7.49
C GLY A 257 3.84 -49.97 -7.24
N ALA A 258 2.55 -50.26 -7.02
CA ALA A 258 1.66 -49.31 -6.34
C ALA A 258 2.18 -49.12 -4.92
N ALA A 259 3.28 -48.36 -4.77
CA ALA A 259 3.69 -47.85 -3.47
C ALA A 259 2.49 -47.10 -2.94
N ALA A 260 1.90 -47.57 -1.83
CA ALA A 260 0.82 -46.88 -1.13
C ALA A 260 1.26 -45.42 -0.95
N LEU A 261 0.51 -44.50 -1.56
CA LEU A 261 0.80 -43.08 -1.37
C LEU A 261 0.67 -42.79 0.12
N PRO A 262 1.71 -42.24 0.79
CA PRO A 262 1.58 -41.85 2.17
C PRO A 262 0.48 -40.79 2.25
N LEU A 263 -0.67 -41.14 2.81
CA LEU A 263 -1.86 -40.27 2.89
C LEU A 263 -1.69 -39.09 3.87
N THR A 264 -0.57 -39.03 4.55
CA THR A 264 -0.14 -37.86 5.31
C THR A 264 0.86 -37.04 4.48
N PRO A 265 0.62 -35.74 4.29
CA PRO A 265 1.58 -34.89 3.62
C PRO A 265 2.91 -34.98 4.37
N GLN A 266 3.91 -35.66 3.77
CA GLN A 266 5.26 -35.59 4.31
C GLN A 266 5.69 -34.14 4.28
N ARG A 267 5.84 -33.52 5.46
CA ARG A 267 6.40 -32.18 5.67
C ARG A 267 7.89 -32.13 5.28
N GLY A 268 8.22 -32.52 4.07
CA GLY A 268 9.61 -32.73 3.71
C GLY A 268 9.97 -32.54 2.24
N SER A 269 9.23 -31.82 1.46
CA SER A 269 9.82 -31.29 0.24
C SER A 269 10.22 -29.85 0.51
N ALA A 270 11.51 -29.56 0.40
CA ALA A 270 12.02 -28.20 0.37
C ALA A 270 11.23 -27.47 -0.74
N GLY A 271 10.25 -26.68 -0.33
CA GLY A 271 9.46 -25.87 -1.23
C GLY A 271 10.42 -25.06 -2.10
N ALA A 272 10.06 -24.83 -3.35
CA ALA A 272 10.76 -23.86 -4.17
C ALA A 272 11.02 -22.60 -3.33
N PRO A 273 12.20 -21.97 -3.42
CA PRO A 273 12.53 -20.83 -2.60
C PRO A 273 11.38 -19.83 -2.74
N TRP A 274 10.82 -19.39 -1.62
CA TRP A 274 9.64 -18.51 -1.52
C TRP A 274 9.69 -17.31 -2.50
N LEU A 275 10.91 -16.87 -2.86
CA LEU A 275 11.16 -15.84 -3.87
C LEU A 275 10.76 -16.27 -5.30
N ALA A 276 10.91 -17.54 -5.65
CA ALA A 276 10.51 -18.04 -6.96
C ALA A 276 8.98 -18.08 -7.10
N GLU A 277 8.27 -18.49 -6.02
CA GLU A 277 6.80 -18.45 -5.99
C GLU A 277 6.26 -17.03 -6.09
N LEU A 278 6.90 -16.06 -5.39
CA LEU A 278 6.56 -14.65 -5.47
C LEU A 278 6.78 -14.09 -6.88
N PHE A 279 7.88 -14.47 -7.53
CA PHE A 279 8.19 -13.99 -8.88
C PHE A 279 7.19 -14.54 -9.92
N GLU A 280 6.77 -15.81 -9.80
CA GLU A 280 5.75 -16.38 -10.67
C GLU A 280 4.37 -15.76 -10.44
N ALA A 281 3.98 -15.57 -9.19
CA ALA A 281 2.76 -14.85 -8.84
C ALA A 281 2.77 -13.40 -9.37
N ALA A 282 3.90 -12.70 -9.23
CA ALA A 282 4.07 -11.35 -9.76
C ALA A 282 3.99 -11.31 -11.29
N ARG A 283 4.55 -12.31 -11.99
CA ARG A 283 4.46 -12.42 -13.46
C ARG A 283 3.02 -12.67 -13.91
N SER A 284 2.29 -13.54 -13.21
CA SER A 284 0.87 -13.81 -13.48
C SER A 284 0.03 -12.55 -13.22
N ALA A 285 0.25 -11.86 -12.10
CA ALA A 285 -0.40 -10.60 -11.77
C ALA A 285 -0.15 -9.51 -12.83
N TRP A 286 1.09 -9.38 -13.29
CA TRP A 286 1.45 -8.42 -14.34
C TRP A 286 0.74 -8.71 -15.67
N ARG A 287 0.60 -9.98 -16.03
CA ARG A 287 -0.19 -10.36 -17.22
C ARG A 287 -1.66 -10.01 -17.05
N GLY A 288 -2.24 -10.29 -15.87
CA GLY A 288 -3.64 -9.96 -15.55
C GLY A 288 -3.92 -8.46 -15.65
N MET A 289 -3.00 -7.62 -15.13
CA MET A 289 -3.12 -6.16 -15.24
C MET A 289 -3.11 -5.64 -16.68
N ARG A 290 -2.35 -6.28 -17.57
CA ARG A 290 -2.30 -5.89 -19.00
C ARG A 290 -3.55 -6.25 -19.79
N MET A 291 -4.32 -7.24 -19.35
CA MET A 291 -5.52 -7.68 -20.07
C MET A 291 -6.68 -6.67 -19.93
N ASN A 292 -6.83 -6.02 -18.78
CA ASN A 292 -7.90 -5.05 -18.51
C ASN A 292 -7.33 -3.67 -18.15
N ARG A 293 -6.69 -3.01 -19.13
CA ARG A 293 -5.95 -1.74 -18.93
C ARG A 293 -6.78 -0.62 -18.32
N VAL A 294 -8.02 -0.44 -18.77
CA VAL A 294 -8.89 0.66 -18.29
C VAL A 294 -9.21 0.50 -16.80
N ARG A 295 -9.57 -0.73 -16.39
CA ARG A 295 -9.89 -1.05 -15.00
C ARG A 295 -8.66 -0.88 -14.10
N THR A 296 -7.52 -1.43 -14.52
CA THR A 296 -6.26 -1.30 -13.79
C THR A 296 -5.85 0.16 -13.64
N SER A 297 -6.00 0.98 -14.69
CA SER A 297 -5.71 2.42 -14.63
C SER A 297 -6.60 3.16 -13.64
N LEU A 298 -7.91 2.86 -13.60
CA LEU A 298 -8.85 3.48 -12.65
C LEU A 298 -8.51 3.11 -11.20
N THR A 299 -8.13 1.84 -10.97
CA THR A 299 -7.73 1.39 -9.62
C THR A 299 -6.43 2.03 -9.18
N LEU A 300 -5.44 2.07 -10.09
CA LEU A 300 -4.15 2.71 -9.84
C LEU A 300 -4.33 4.21 -9.57
N LEU A 301 -5.24 4.89 -10.28
CA LEU A 301 -5.48 6.32 -10.13
C LEU A 301 -5.87 6.70 -8.69
N GLY A 302 -6.75 5.92 -8.05
CA GLY A 302 -7.12 6.15 -6.64
C GLY A 302 -5.93 6.06 -5.67
N ILE A 303 -5.06 5.05 -5.86
CA ILE A 303 -3.85 4.88 -5.06
C ILE A 303 -2.84 6.00 -5.35
N VAL A 304 -2.63 6.33 -6.63
CA VAL A 304 -1.70 7.37 -7.08
C VAL A 304 -2.08 8.72 -6.48
N ILE A 305 -3.35 9.11 -6.58
CA ILE A 305 -3.85 10.36 -5.99
C ILE A 305 -3.68 10.35 -4.47
N GLY A 306 -4.04 9.24 -3.80
CA GLY A 306 -3.90 9.12 -2.35
C GLY A 306 -2.46 9.29 -1.89
N VAL A 307 -1.51 8.57 -2.48
CA VAL A 307 -0.08 8.63 -2.14
C VAL A 307 0.52 10.00 -2.47
N ALA A 308 0.24 10.54 -3.67
CA ALA A 308 0.74 11.84 -4.09
C ALA A 308 0.25 12.95 -3.14
N SER A 309 -1.03 12.95 -2.76
CA SER A 309 -1.60 13.91 -1.82
C SER A 309 -0.93 13.85 -0.46
N VAL A 310 -0.68 12.65 0.09
CA VAL A 310 0.03 12.47 1.37
C VAL A 310 1.45 13.06 1.28
N ILE A 311 2.19 12.75 0.23
CA ILE A 311 3.58 13.20 0.05
C ILE A 311 3.64 14.72 -0.07
N VAL A 312 2.84 15.32 -0.95
CA VAL A 312 2.80 16.78 -1.15
C VAL A 312 2.45 17.50 0.15
N MET A 313 1.45 17.00 0.86
CA MET A 313 0.99 17.59 2.10
C MET A 313 2.06 17.54 3.21
N LEU A 314 2.70 16.38 3.42
CA LEU A 314 3.77 16.24 4.40
C LEU A 314 4.99 17.12 4.02
N ALA A 315 5.27 17.28 2.72
CA ALA A 315 6.36 18.11 2.24
C ALA A 315 6.07 19.63 2.43
N ILE A 316 4.83 20.07 2.23
CA ILE A 316 4.39 21.45 2.53
C ILE A 316 4.45 21.69 4.06
N GLY A 317 3.95 20.75 4.87
CA GLY A 317 3.97 20.86 6.33
C GLY A 317 5.39 21.00 6.88
N GLU A 318 6.34 20.20 6.40
CA GLU A 318 7.74 20.30 6.82
C GLU A 318 8.40 21.60 6.33
N GLY A 319 8.08 22.05 5.11
CA GLY A 319 8.53 23.33 4.56
C GLY A 319 8.04 24.51 5.39
N ALA A 320 6.76 24.53 5.74
CA ALA A 320 6.17 25.55 6.60
C ALA A 320 6.79 25.55 7.99
N ARG A 321 7.01 24.36 8.59
CA ARG A 321 7.67 24.22 9.90
C ARG A 321 9.09 24.81 9.88
N ARG A 322 9.89 24.49 8.87
CA ARG A 322 11.26 25.02 8.76
C ARG A 322 11.28 26.53 8.62
N LYS A 323 10.37 27.08 7.80
CA LYS A 323 10.27 28.54 7.64
C LYS A 323 9.91 29.25 8.93
N VAL A 324 9.01 28.67 9.76
CA VAL A 324 8.70 29.21 11.09
C VAL A 324 9.92 29.17 12.02
N VAL A 325 10.64 28.03 12.07
CA VAL A 325 11.85 27.89 12.90
C VAL A 325 12.95 28.87 12.47
N GLU A 326 13.11 29.08 11.17
CA GLU A 326 14.05 30.06 10.64
C GLU A 326 13.68 31.50 11.06
N GLN A 327 12.41 31.86 10.97
CA GLN A 327 11.90 33.16 11.45
C GLN A 327 12.08 33.34 12.96
N MET A 328 11.89 32.30 13.77
CA MET A 328 12.15 32.33 15.20
C MET A 328 13.64 32.60 15.52
N GLY A 329 14.54 32.01 14.70
CA GLY A 329 15.98 32.21 14.89
C GLY A 329 16.44 33.66 14.66
N THR A 330 15.77 34.38 13.74
CA THR A 330 16.10 35.76 13.41
C THR A 330 15.50 36.83 14.35
N MET A 331 14.34 36.53 14.98
CA MET A 331 13.64 37.47 15.86
C MET A 331 14.07 37.40 17.32
N GLY A 332 14.79 36.36 17.75
CA GLY A 332 15.09 36.12 19.18
C GLY A 332 13.88 35.53 19.92
N THR A 333 14.10 34.42 20.60
CA THR A 333 13.02 33.71 21.31
C THR A 333 12.63 34.31 22.64
N ALA A 334 13.36 35.34 23.10
CA ALA A 334 13.22 35.96 24.42
C ALA A 334 12.79 37.45 24.35
N ILE A 335 12.08 37.84 23.26
CA ILE A 335 11.71 39.26 23.04
C ILE A 335 10.25 39.52 23.41
N LEU A 336 10.08 40.59 24.20
CA LEU A 336 8.80 41.21 24.52
C LEU A 336 8.73 42.61 23.89
N TYR A 337 7.55 43.02 23.49
CA TYR A 337 7.27 44.40 23.04
C TYR A 337 6.38 45.07 24.07
N MET A 338 6.72 46.30 24.48
CA MET A 338 5.92 47.12 25.36
C MET A 338 5.58 48.42 24.67
N GLY A 339 4.35 48.91 24.81
CA GLY A 339 3.93 50.16 24.19
C GLY A 339 2.68 50.73 24.85
N SER A 340 2.40 51.98 24.55
CA SER A 340 1.22 52.68 25.00
C SER A 340 -0.04 52.09 24.38
N LYS A 341 -1.10 51.90 25.17
CA LYS A 341 -2.38 51.37 24.72
C LYS A 341 -3.51 52.06 25.50
N PRO A 342 -4.63 52.42 24.85
CA PRO A 342 -5.81 52.86 25.58
C PRO A 342 -6.33 51.76 26.52
N PRO A 343 -6.68 52.08 27.77
CA PRO A 343 -7.24 51.10 28.70
C PRO A 343 -8.61 50.60 28.21
N ALA A 344 -8.95 49.37 28.55
CA ALA A 344 -10.25 48.76 28.16
C ALA A 344 -11.45 49.53 28.76
N THR A 345 -11.25 50.22 29.84
CA THR A 345 -12.25 51.07 30.51
C THR A 345 -12.47 52.44 29.85
N GLY A 346 -11.76 52.73 28.77
CA GLY A 346 -11.77 54.01 28.06
C GLY A 346 -10.80 55.03 28.71
N GLY A 347 -10.36 55.98 27.90
CA GLY A 347 -9.40 57.00 28.29
C GLY A 347 -8.20 57.07 27.35
N PRO A 348 -7.29 58.02 27.55
CA PRO A 348 -6.08 58.15 26.76
C PRO A 348 -5.12 56.97 27.04
N ALA A 349 -4.30 56.65 26.04
CA ALA A 349 -3.20 55.72 26.23
C ALA A 349 -2.19 56.26 27.27
N GLY A 350 -1.59 55.36 28.02
CA GLY A 350 -0.56 55.72 29.00
C GLY A 350 0.69 56.27 28.33
N GLN A 351 1.46 57.07 29.07
CA GLN A 351 2.75 57.58 28.62
C GLN A 351 3.86 56.69 29.20
N MET A 352 4.71 56.14 28.33
CA MET A 352 5.89 55.40 28.71
C MET A 352 7.01 56.40 29.05
N THR A 353 7.27 56.58 30.35
CA THR A 353 8.30 57.50 30.82
C THR A 353 9.68 56.84 30.87
N GLU A 354 10.74 57.67 30.87
CA GLU A 354 12.11 57.18 31.09
C GLU A 354 12.27 56.47 32.46
N GLU A 355 11.47 56.87 33.46
CA GLU A 355 11.45 56.21 34.75
C GLU A 355 10.81 54.83 34.73
N ASP A 356 9.81 54.63 33.86
CA ASP A 356 9.21 53.28 33.63
C ASP A 356 10.20 52.36 32.94
N LEU A 357 10.94 52.87 31.96
CA LEU A 357 11.99 52.12 31.27
C LEU A 357 13.13 51.74 32.23
N ALA A 358 13.54 52.68 33.12
CA ALA A 358 14.56 52.40 34.12
C ALA A 358 14.08 51.34 35.12
N ALA A 359 12.84 51.45 35.61
CA ALA A 359 12.26 50.47 36.53
C ALA A 359 12.12 49.08 35.91
N VAL A 360 11.76 48.98 34.61
CA VAL A 360 11.71 47.71 33.90
C VAL A 360 13.10 47.10 33.72
N ARG A 361 14.15 47.94 33.50
CA ARG A 361 15.54 47.47 33.36
C ARG A 361 16.09 46.87 34.66
N GLU A 362 15.57 47.25 35.82
CA GLU A 362 15.97 46.72 37.14
C GLU A 362 15.35 45.35 37.47
N LEU A 363 14.39 44.86 36.68
CA LEU A 363 13.78 43.54 36.89
C LEU A 363 14.81 42.44 36.62
N PRO A 364 14.95 41.43 37.49
CA PRO A 364 15.95 40.37 37.35
C PRO A 364 15.71 39.45 36.14
N GLU A 365 14.48 39.41 35.65
CA GLU A 365 14.09 38.62 34.46
C GLU A 365 14.48 39.31 33.15
N ILE A 366 14.82 40.61 33.18
CA ILE A 366 15.09 41.44 32.02
C ILE A 366 16.59 41.58 31.81
N ARG A 367 17.01 41.38 30.58
CA ARG A 367 18.41 41.51 30.16
C ARG A 367 18.70 42.86 29.53
N ARG A 368 17.81 43.35 28.64
CA ARG A 368 17.95 44.61 27.92
C ARG A 368 16.62 45.28 27.70
N VAL A 369 16.64 46.60 27.63
CA VAL A 369 15.47 47.46 27.39
C VAL A 369 15.85 48.48 26.31
N MET A 370 15.28 48.35 25.11
CA MET A 370 15.58 49.15 23.95
C MET A 370 14.35 50.00 23.55
N PRO A 371 14.28 51.27 23.88
CA PRO A 371 13.24 52.17 23.37
C PRO A 371 13.46 52.45 21.89
N VAL A 372 12.36 52.57 21.15
CA VAL A 372 12.36 52.79 19.71
C VAL A 372 11.40 53.91 19.33
N ILE A 373 11.87 54.80 18.46
CA ILE A 373 11.06 55.74 17.69
C ILE A 373 11.39 55.54 16.22
N GLY A 374 10.36 55.47 15.35
CA GLY A 374 10.62 55.25 13.94
C GLY A 374 9.47 55.64 13.05
N ASP A 375 9.79 56.43 12.03
CA ASP A 375 8.87 56.83 10.97
C ASP A 375 9.56 56.88 9.60
N PRO A 376 8.82 56.80 8.50
CA PRO A 376 9.34 57.08 7.16
C PRO A 376 9.69 58.56 7.03
N ILE A 377 10.99 58.88 6.96
CA ILE A 377 11.50 60.25 6.82
C ILE A 377 12.33 60.37 5.54
N THR A 378 12.31 61.54 4.94
CA THR A 378 13.14 61.82 3.77
C THR A 378 14.61 61.92 4.17
N VAL A 379 15.43 61.03 3.64
CA VAL A 379 16.91 61.02 3.80
C VAL A 379 17.54 61.45 2.48
N ARG A 380 18.55 62.32 2.53
CA ARG A 380 19.20 62.88 1.33
C ARG A 380 20.72 62.74 1.39
N TYR A 381 21.28 62.41 0.25
CA TYR A 381 22.72 62.43 0.01
C TYR A 381 23.00 63.02 -1.41
N GLY A 382 23.56 64.21 -1.47
CA GLY A 382 23.80 64.85 -2.77
C GLY A 382 22.51 65.06 -3.56
N LYS A 383 22.38 64.36 -4.68
CA LYS A 383 21.19 64.36 -5.56
C LYS A 383 20.22 63.21 -5.27
N ALA A 384 20.64 62.22 -4.46
CA ALA A 384 19.79 61.10 -4.08
C ALA A 384 18.96 61.48 -2.88
N ASP A 385 17.64 61.33 -3.01
CA ASP A 385 16.68 61.44 -1.91
C ASP A 385 15.74 60.23 -1.92
N LYS A 386 15.37 59.81 -0.72
CA LYS A 386 14.43 58.67 -0.55
C LYS A 386 13.70 58.84 0.76
N GLN A 387 12.39 58.58 0.74
CA GLN A 387 11.64 58.39 1.96
C GLN A 387 11.93 56.96 2.46
N ILE A 388 12.58 56.86 3.58
CA ILE A 388 13.07 55.60 4.15
C ILE A 388 12.77 55.59 5.65
N TYR A 389 12.56 54.43 6.23
CA TYR A 389 12.29 54.29 7.63
C TYR A 389 13.55 54.61 8.43
N VAL A 390 13.44 55.66 9.29
CA VAL A 390 14.51 56.09 10.20
C VAL A 390 14.22 55.51 11.57
N PHE A 391 15.11 54.66 12.04
CA PHE A 391 14.96 53.89 13.26
C PHE A 391 15.89 54.46 14.36
N ALA A 392 15.31 55.22 15.32
CA ALA A 392 16.03 55.73 16.46
C ALA A 392 15.92 54.72 17.62
N ALA A 393 17.04 54.09 17.96
CA ALA A 393 17.12 53.06 18.98
C ALA A 393 18.35 53.21 19.88
N SER A 394 18.43 52.46 20.98
CA SER A 394 19.64 52.41 21.80
C SER A 394 20.79 51.63 21.13
N GLU A 395 21.98 51.75 21.72
CA GLU A 395 23.20 51.04 21.32
C GLU A 395 23.04 49.51 21.38
N GLU A 396 22.06 49.01 22.09
CA GLU A 396 21.79 47.58 22.29
C GLU A 396 21.15 46.91 21.07
N MET A 397 20.70 47.69 20.08
CA MET A 397 19.99 47.19 18.89
C MET A 397 20.69 46.01 18.17
N PRO A 398 22.00 46.05 17.87
CA PRO A 398 22.68 44.93 17.24
C PRO A 398 22.70 43.65 18.11
N LEU A 399 22.72 43.80 19.41
CA LEU A 399 22.73 42.70 20.38
C LEU A 399 21.35 42.07 20.53
N VAL A 400 20.31 42.90 20.69
CA VAL A 400 18.91 42.47 20.83
C VAL A 400 18.44 41.72 19.57
N HIS A 401 18.83 42.20 18.40
CA HIS A 401 18.45 41.60 17.13
C HIS A 401 19.47 40.60 16.59
N HIS A 402 20.55 40.29 17.34
CA HIS A 402 21.64 39.40 16.91
C HIS A 402 22.19 39.73 15.50
N TRP A 403 22.29 41.03 15.20
CA TRP A 403 22.61 41.54 13.88
C TRP A 403 23.99 42.20 13.82
N LYS A 404 24.84 41.76 12.92
CA LYS A 404 26.24 42.20 12.85
C LYS A 404 26.40 43.44 11.99
N VAL A 405 27.37 44.31 12.39
CA VAL A 405 27.87 45.38 11.55
C VAL A 405 28.85 44.82 10.54
N ALA A 406 28.63 45.10 9.25
CA ALA A 406 29.50 44.64 8.15
C ALA A 406 30.71 45.57 7.95
N GLN A 407 30.51 46.87 8.10
CA GLN A 407 31.58 47.87 7.95
C GLN A 407 31.46 48.92 9.05
N GLY A 408 32.59 49.40 9.57
CA GLY A 408 32.63 50.39 10.61
C GLY A 408 32.20 49.85 11.97
N ARG A 409 31.42 50.62 12.72
CA ARG A 409 30.92 50.28 14.08
C ARG A 409 29.50 50.78 14.27
N TYR A 410 28.88 50.32 15.33
CA TYR A 410 27.63 50.89 15.87
C TYR A 410 27.95 51.98 16.87
N TYR A 411 27.02 52.88 17.19
CA TYR A 411 27.20 53.93 18.20
C TYR A 411 27.15 53.32 19.62
N THR A 412 27.78 54.07 20.55
CA THR A 412 27.88 53.71 21.97
C THR A 412 26.87 54.47 22.81
N GLU A 413 26.60 54.01 24.04
CA GLU A 413 25.75 54.67 24.99
C GLU A 413 26.22 56.12 25.30
N ALA A 414 27.52 56.35 25.39
CA ALA A 414 28.08 57.69 25.63
C ALA A 414 27.73 58.64 24.46
N GLU A 415 27.88 58.18 23.20
CA GLU A 415 27.53 58.94 21.99
C GLU A 415 26.02 59.25 21.91
N ASP A 416 25.17 58.32 22.32
CA ASP A 416 23.70 58.57 22.40
C ASP A 416 23.39 59.60 23.51
N ARG A 417 24.04 59.50 24.66
CA ARG A 417 23.88 60.45 25.77
C ARG A 417 24.33 61.85 25.41
N ASP A 418 25.43 61.94 24.63
CA ASP A 418 26.02 63.20 24.16
C ASP A 418 25.30 63.78 22.92
N LEU A 419 24.19 63.17 22.52
CA LEU A 419 23.38 63.54 21.34
C LEU A 419 24.19 63.62 20.06
N ALA A 420 25.16 62.72 19.86
CA ALA A 420 26.03 62.68 18.68
C ALA A 420 25.19 62.41 17.42
N PRO A 421 25.37 63.19 16.34
CA PRO A 421 24.61 63.03 15.10
C PRO A 421 25.21 61.94 14.24
N LEU A 422 25.07 60.71 14.65
CA LEU A 422 25.62 59.51 14.02
C LEU A 422 24.54 58.68 13.34
N VAL A 423 24.86 58.02 12.24
CA VAL A 423 23.95 57.13 11.52
C VAL A 423 24.65 55.86 11.11
N VAL A 424 23.96 54.75 11.23
CA VAL A 424 24.35 53.44 10.68
C VAL A 424 23.33 53.04 9.59
N LEU A 425 23.81 52.58 8.47
CA LEU A 425 22.99 52.24 7.30
C LEU A 425 22.64 50.77 7.25
N GLY A 426 21.40 50.43 6.88
CA GLY A 426 21.08 49.11 6.43
C GLY A 426 21.74 48.78 5.06
N HIS A 427 21.88 47.53 4.75
CA HIS A 427 22.58 47.07 3.54
C HIS A 427 22.03 47.70 2.23
N LYS A 428 20.72 47.69 2.03
CA LYS A 428 20.07 48.28 0.85
C LYS A 428 20.06 49.81 0.89
N ALA A 429 19.97 50.41 2.06
CA ALA A 429 20.10 51.84 2.22
C ALA A 429 21.50 52.32 1.81
N HIS A 430 22.56 51.59 2.17
CA HIS A 430 23.91 51.84 1.69
C HIS A 430 23.99 51.76 0.16
N GLN A 431 23.49 50.71 -0.46
CA GLN A 431 23.49 50.58 -1.92
C GLN A 431 22.72 51.70 -2.63
N HIS A 432 21.63 52.20 -2.02
CA HIS A 432 20.84 53.29 -2.61
C HIS A 432 21.56 54.65 -2.54
N PHE A 433 22.09 55.03 -1.38
CA PHE A 433 22.70 56.34 -1.22
C PHE A 433 24.16 56.43 -1.70
N PHE A 434 24.86 55.29 -1.72
CA PHE A 434 26.27 55.20 -2.04
C PHE A 434 26.60 54.10 -3.08
N PRO A 435 25.94 54.11 -4.28
CA PRO A 435 26.08 53.02 -5.25
C PRO A 435 27.53 52.87 -5.77
N ASP A 436 28.22 53.97 -5.90
CA ASP A 436 29.59 54.00 -6.44
C ASP A 436 30.67 54.13 -5.34
N THR A 437 30.29 54.11 -4.06
CA THR A 437 31.19 54.32 -2.93
C THR A 437 31.20 53.08 -2.02
N PRO A 438 32.18 52.17 -2.12
CA PRO A 438 32.24 50.96 -1.31
C PRO A 438 32.37 51.24 0.20
N ASN A 439 32.96 52.37 0.58
CA ASN A 439 33.13 52.78 1.97
C ASN A 439 32.45 54.13 2.23
N PRO A 440 31.25 54.16 2.83
CA PRO A 440 30.50 55.39 3.11
C PRO A 440 30.89 56.04 4.42
N LEU A 441 31.83 55.49 5.19
CA LEU A 441 32.18 55.97 6.54
C LEU A 441 32.70 57.42 6.51
N GLY A 442 32.29 58.22 7.47
CA GLY A 442 32.63 59.64 7.59
C GLY A 442 31.86 60.57 6.62
N ARG A 443 30.99 60.02 5.75
CA ARG A 443 30.12 60.84 4.89
C ARG A 443 28.90 61.33 5.71
N GLN A 444 28.36 62.51 5.34
CA GLN A 444 27.19 63.07 6.00
C GLN A 444 25.91 62.85 5.18
N LEU A 445 24.88 62.37 5.83
CA LEU A 445 23.49 62.26 5.31
C LEU A 445 22.62 63.32 5.98
N ILE A 446 21.67 63.87 5.26
CA ILE A 446 20.66 64.76 5.81
C ILE A 446 19.43 63.91 6.07
N ILE A 447 19.04 63.78 7.34
CA ILE A 447 17.83 63.08 7.80
C ILE A 447 16.84 64.16 8.30
N GLY A 448 15.73 64.31 7.54
CA GLY A 448 14.83 65.44 7.77
C GLY A 448 15.53 66.77 7.53
N THR A 449 15.84 67.51 8.59
CA THR A 449 16.51 68.80 8.61
C THR A 449 17.92 68.74 9.20
N SER A 450 18.37 67.60 9.72
CA SER A 450 19.62 67.46 10.49
C SER A 450 20.64 66.61 9.73
N ALA A 451 21.91 66.99 9.82
CA ALA A 451 23.05 66.25 9.25
C ALA A 451 23.51 65.18 10.25
N PHE A 452 23.75 63.95 9.73
CA PHE A 452 24.27 62.79 10.46
C PHE A 452 25.47 62.21 9.78
N GLU A 453 26.48 61.80 10.53
CA GLU A 453 27.69 61.17 10.01
C GLU A 453 27.53 59.64 9.95
N VAL A 454 27.88 59.06 8.82
CA VAL A 454 27.84 57.58 8.64
C VAL A 454 29.04 56.96 9.36
N ILE A 455 28.76 56.12 10.37
CA ILE A 455 29.79 55.42 11.14
C ILE A 455 29.82 53.91 10.94
N GLY A 456 28.78 53.35 10.26
CA GLY A 456 28.70 51.93 10.05
C GLY A 456 27.67 51.52 8.98
N VAL A 457 27.81 50.29 8.51
CA VAL A 457 26.84 49.63 7.63
C VAL A 457 26.54 48.26 8.21
N MET A 458 25.25 47.92 8.34
CA MET A 458 24.80 46.60 8.79
C MET A 458 24.98 45.54 7.74
N SER A 459 25.17 44.27 8.15
CA SER A 459 25.18 43.14 7.23
C SER A 459 23.82 42.92 6.59
N GLU A 460 23.75 42.28 5.43
CA GLU A 460 22.48 41.90 4.84
C GLU A 460 21.72 40.92 5.75
N ARG A 461 20.48 41.22 6.06
CA ARG A 461 19.60 40.41 6.92
C ARG A 461 18.49 39.71 6.13
N GLY A 462 18.07 40.31 5.04
CA GLY A 462 16.91 39.89 4.26
C GLY A 462 15.61 40.52 4.78
N ALA A 463 14.51 40.26 4.05
CA ALA A 463 13.19 40.74 4.46
C ALA A 463 12.68 39.92 5.66
N ASP A 464 12.44 40.55 6.77
CA ASP A 464 11.65 39.96 7.85
C ASP A 464 10.17 39.79 7.42
N SER A 465 9.48 38.87 8.02
CA SER A 465 8.08 38.49 7.70
C SER A 465 7.03 39.56 8.08
N GLY A 466 7.46 40.76 8.42
CA GLY A 466 6.63 41.94 8.64
C GLY A 466 6.72 42.92 7.48
N ALA A 467 5.87 43.92 7.44
CA ALA A 467 5.82 44.96 6.41
C ALA A 467 7.09 45.81 6.31
N GLN A 468 8.11 45.60 7.14
CA GLN A 468 9.32 46.39 7.23
C GLN A 468 10.55 45.64 6.78
N ASN A 469 11.28 46.21 5.83
CA ASN A 469 12.55 45.67 5.35
C ASN A 469 13.70 46.35 6.07
N TYR A 470 14.26 45.72 7.09
CA TYR A 470 15.35 46.25 7.90
C TYR A 470 16.60 46.60 7.09
N ASP A 471 16.87 45.93 5.97
CA ASP A 471 17.98 46.26 5.09
C ASP A 471 17.81 47.62 4.42
N ASP A 472 16.55 48.10 4.27
CA ASP A 472 16.21 49.38 3.65
C ASP A 472 15.82 50.42 4.71
N MET A 473 16.60 50.50 5.81
CA MET A 473 16.42 51.45 6.93
C MET A 473 17.73 52.15 7.26
N VAL A 474 17.62 53.23 8.03
CA VAL A 474 18.76 53.91 8.66
C VAL A 474 18.55 53.93 10.17
N PHE A 475 19.62 53.74 10.93
CA PHE A 475 19.64 53.64 12.39
C PHE A 475 20.38 54.81 12.96
N ILE A 476 19.73 55.53 13.90
CA ILE A 476 20.30 56.69 14.61
C ILE A 476 20.19 56.45 16.11
N PRO A 477 21.06 57.09 16.95
CA PRO A 477 20.96 57.00 18.41
C PRO A 477 19.61 57.52 18.91
N TYR A 478 19.01 56.86 19.89
CA TYR A 478 17.65 57.14 20.38
C TYR A 478 17.46 58.57 20.83
N ARG A 479 18.34 59.06 21.71
CA ARG A 479 18.27 60.41 22.27
C ARG A 479 18.59 61.48 21.21
N SER A 480 19.58 61.22 20.35
CA SER A 480 19.91 62.10 19.25
C SER A 480 18.77 62.20 18.24
N GLY A 481 18.15 61.06 17.90
CA GLY A 481 16.96 60.99 17.02
C GLY A 481 15.79 61.79 17.60
N ARG A 482 15.49 61.59 18.88
CA ARG A 482 14.42 62.31 19.58
C ARG A 482 14.69 63.82 19.61
N ALA A 483 15.93 64.25 19.87
CA ALA A 483 16.27 65.67 19.97
C ALA A 483 16.34 66.41 18.60
N ARG A 484 16.71 65.69 17.51
CA ARG A 484 17.00 66.32 16.21
C ARG A 484 16.00 66.01 15.11
N VAL A 485 15.37 64.83 15.15
CA VAL A 485 14.49 64.34 14.10
C VAL A 485 13.04 64.29 14.59
N TYR A 486 12.79 63.69 15.76
CA TYR A 486 11.47 63.43 16.35
C TYR A 486 11.12 64.40 17.45
N GLN A 487 11.34 65.69 17.27
CA GLN A 487 11.22 66.74 18.32
C GLN A 487 9.83 66.84 18.97
N SER A 488 8.76 66.42 18.26
CA SER A 488 7.39 66.42 18.77
C SER A 488 7.04 65.16 19.59
N GLN A 489 7.88 64.14 19.57
CA GLN A 489 7.60 62.86 20.26
C GLN A 489 8.24 62.91 21.67
N THR A 490 7.40 62.73 22.66
CA THR A 490 7.80 62.76 24.07
C THR A 490 8.05 61.38 24.66
N GLN A 491 7.63 60.33 23.94
CA GLN A 491 7.73 58.94 24.39
C GLN A 491 8.15 58.03 23.21
N PRO A 492 8.70 56.83 23.48
CA PRO A 492 8.95 55.86 22.41
C PRO A 492 7.63 55.37 21.80
N ASP A 493 7.67 55.00 20.52
CA ASP A 493 6.54 54.36 19.84
C ASP A 493 6.28 52.98 20.46
N TYR A 494 7.38 52.26 20.72
CA TYR A 494 7.39 51.00 21.45
C TYR A 494 8.77 50.74 22.05
N VAL A 495 8.81 49.78 22.97
CA VAL A 495 10.04 49.35 23.64
C VAL A 495 10.23 47.86 23.36
N VAL A 496 11.40 47.51 22.89
CA VAL A 496 11.81 46.10 22.72
C VAL A 496 12.55 45.69 23.98
N ILE A 497 12.14 44.57 24.54
CA ILE A 497 12.66 44.06 25.80
C ILE A 497 13.16 42.64 25.58
N GLU A 498 14.41 42.41 25.93
CA GLU A 498 14.99 41.06 25.91
C GLU A 498 14.96 40.48 27.32
N ALA A 499 14.28 39.37 27.51
CA ALA A 499 14.32 38.60 28.75
C ALA A 499 15.65 37.84 28.89
N MET A 500 15.99 37.38 30.08
CA MET A 500 17.22 36.63 30.35
C MET A 500 17.32 35.33 29.57
N SER A 501 16.19 34.66 29.35
CA SER A 501 16.07 33.47 28.51
C SER A 501 14.63 33.29 28.00
N SER A 502 14.43 32.40 27.01
CA SER A 502 13.10 32.03 26.50
C SER A 502 12.18 31.45 27.57
N ASP A 503 12.73 30.79 28.57
CA ASP A 503 11.97 30.09 29.61
C ASP A 503 11.35 31.05 30.65
N VAL A 504 11.99 32.21 30.87
CA VAL A 504 11.52 33.23 31.82
C VAL A 504 10.69 34.34 31.17
N VAL A 505 10.40 34.27 29.87
CA VAL A 505 9.64 35.31 29.14
C VAL A 505 8.26 35.54 29.74
N HIS A 506 7.58 34.50 30.19
CA HIS A 506 6.27 34.62 30.81
C HIS A 506 6.35 35.27 32.20
N GLU A 507 7.34 34.87 32.98
CA GLU A 507 7.62 35.49 34.30
C GLU A 507 8.01 36.96 34.13
N ALA A 508 8.83 37.28 33.14
CA ALA A 508 9.19 38.65 32.77
C ALA A 508 7.95 39.48 32.38
N GLU A 509 7.05 38.93 31.57
CA GLU A 509 5.79 39.58 31.17
C GLU A 509 4.92 39.90 32.39
N GLU A 510 4.75 38.95 33.33
CA GLU A 510 3.97 39.13 34.54
C GLU A 510 4.61 40.15 35.49
N ALA A 511 5.94 40.08 35.67
CA ALA A 511 6.69 41.02 36.51
C ALA A 511 6.57 42.46 35.97
N MET A 512 6.76 42.65 34.66
CA MET A 512 6.57 43.93 33.98
C MET A 512 5.13 44.44 34.12
N ARG A 513 4.12 43.61 33.91
CA ARG A 513 2.71 43.98 34.05
C ARG A 513 2.40 44.44 35.46
N LYS A 514 2.88 43.72 36.49
CA LYS A 514 2.70 44.06 37.89
C LYS A 514 3.39 45.39 38.24
N LEU A 515 4.62 45.59 37.78
CA LEU A 515 5.40 46.80 37.97
C LEU A 515 4.70 48.02 37.37
N LEU A 516 4.32 47.93 36.10
CA LEU A 516 3.68 49.03 35.35
C LEU A 516 2.28 49.36 35.91
N LEU A 517 1.47 48.37 36.28
CA LEU A 517 0.20 48.59 36.96
C LEU A 517 0.37 49.38 38.26
N ALA A 518 1.38 49.06 39.07
CA ALA A 518 1.66 49.77 40.29
C ALA A 518 2.08 51.23 40.01
N ARG A 519 2.90 51.47 39.00
CA ARG A 519 3.38 52.82 38.64
C ARG A 519 2.29 53.65 37.93
N HIS A 520 1.40 53.06 37.18
CA HIS A 520 0.30 53.71 36.48
C HIS A 520 -1.00 53.78 37.31
N GLY A 521 -0.89 53.61 38.64
CA GLY A 521 -2.03 53.76 39.59
C GLY A 521 -3.15 52.74 39.35
N GLY A 522 -2.79 51.50 38.95
CA GLY A 522 -3.71 50.41 38.71
C GLY A 522 -4.40 50.43 37.32
N ARG A 523 -3.98 51.34 36.44
CA ARG A 523 -4.53 51.42 35.07
C ARG A 523 -3.70 50.58 34.11
N GLU A 524 -4.37 49.74 33.32
CA GLU A 524 -3.72 49.00 32.25
C GLU A 524 -3.82 49.81 30.92
N ASP A 525 -3.07 50.91 30.88
CA ASP A 525 -2.97 51.85 29.75
C ASP A 525 -1.73 51.61 28.88
N PHE A 526 -1.15 50.44 29.02
CA PHE A 526 -0.02 49.88 28.28
C PHE A 526 -0.35 48.52 27.74
N GLY A 527 0.40 48.07 26.70
CA GLY A 527 0.33 46.72 26.14
C GLY A 527 1.68 46.03 26.22
N ILE A 528 1.70 44.79 26.67
CA ILE A 528 2.88 43.93 26.58
C ILE A 528 2.57 42.82 25.60
N GLY A 529 3.36 42.71 24.53
CA GLY A 529 3.24 41.70 23.51
C GLY A 529 4.38 40.72 23.58
N ASN A 530 4.07 39.44 23.61
CA ASN A 530 5.06 38.35 23.58
C ASN A 530 5.24 37.85 22.13
N ALA A 531 6.39 38.14 21.52
CA ALA A 531 6.70 37.72 20.16
C ALA A 531 6.74 36.18 20.03
N ALA A 532 7.31 35.52 21.03
CA ALA A 532 7.40 34.06 21.04
C ALA A 532 6.01 33.40 21.14
N ALA A 533 5.14 33.92 22.02
CA ALA A 533 3.76 33.41 22.15
C ALA A 533 2.95 33.57 20.86
N ARG A 534 3.11 34.69 20.16
CA ARG A 534 2.46 34.93 18.88
C ARG A 534 2.93 33.95 17.80
N ILE A 535 4.23 33.71 17.72
CA ILE A 535 4.83 32.74 16.79
C ILE A 535 4.38 31.31 17.14
N GLN A 536 4.35 30.96 18.44
CA GLN A 536 3.85 29.65 18.89
C GLN A 536 2.37 29.44 18.55
N ALA A 537 1.52 30.46 18.75
CA ALA A 537 0.11 30.37 18.37
C ALA A 537 -0.08 30.19 16.86
N GLU A 538 0.72 30.87 16.05
CA GLU A 538 0.72 30.68 14.59
C GLU A 538 1.21 29.27 14.20
N ALA A 539 2.28 28.78 14.85
CA ALA A 539 2.80 27.43 14.65
C ALA A 539 1.76 26.36 15.04
N ALA A 540 1.07 26.55 16.18
CA ALA A 540 -0.01 25.64 16.61
C ALA A 540 -1.19 25.62 15.64
N THR A 541 -1.57 26.78 15.09
CA THR A 541 -2.61 26.87 14.06
C THR A 541 -2.21 26.12 12.79
N ARG A 542 -0.98 26.30 12.32
CA ARG A 542 -0.44 25.60 11.15
C ARG A 542 -0.34 24.08 11.40
N GLN A 543 0.04 23.68 12.62
CA GLN A 543 0.07 22.26 13.01
C GLN A 543 -1.33 21.64 12.95
N SER A 544 -2.34 22.35 13.46
CA SER A 544 -3.73 21.87 13.40
C SER A 544 -4.23 21.73 11.96
N MET A 545 -3.88 22.68 11.08
CA MET A 545 -4.18 22.57 9.64
C MET A 545 -3.47 21.36 8.99
N ALA A 546 -2.21 21.11 9.34
CA ALA A 546 -1.46 19.96 8.83
C ALA A 546 -2.10 18.63 9.26
N VAL A 547 -2.57 18.53 10.51
CA VAL A 547 -3.32 17.34 10.99
C VAL A 547 -4.62 17.16 10.22
N MET A 548 -5.37 18.24 10.01
CA MET A 548 -6.65 18.19 9.27
C MET A 548 -6.46 17.73 7.83
N LEU A 549 -5.45 18.27 7.15
CA LEU A 549 -5.07 17.83 5.80
C LEU A 549 -4.60 16.36 5.82
N GLY A 550 -3.90 15.92 6.88
CA GLY A 550 -3.49 14.54 7.09
C GLY A 550 -4.67 13.58 7.17
N LEU A 551 -5.71 13.95 7.86
CA LEU A 551 -6.94 13.17 7.92
C LEU A 551 -7.62 13.05 6.55
N ILE A 552 -7.68 14.15 5.79
CA ILE A 552 -8.23 14.14 4.42
C ILE A 552 -7.42 13.19 3.51
N ALA A 553 -6.10 13.24 3.60
CA ALA A 553 -5.23 12.35 2.83
C ALA A 553 -5.40 10.88 3.26
N ALA A 554 -5.57 10.60 4.56
CA ALA A 554 -5.85 9.26 5.06
C ALA A 554 -7.19 8.72 4.53
N VAL A 555 -8.24 9.55 4.52
CA VAL A 555 -9.54 9.20 3.92
C VAL A 555 -9.39 8.90 2.43
N SER A 556 -8.63 9.72 1.69
CA SER A 556 -8.35 9.49 0.27
C SER A 556 -7.66 8.15 0.02
N LEU A 557 -6.72 7.76 0.89
CA LEU A 557 -6.03 6.48 0.81
C LEU A 557 -6.98 5.30 1.10
N VAL A 558 -7.90 5.45 2.06
CA VAL A 558 -8.94 4.44 2.35
C VAL A 558 -9.88 4.28 1.15
N VAL A 559 -10.31 5.39 0.52
CA VAL A 559 -11.14 5.34 -0.70
C VAL A 559 -10.41 4.62 -1.83
N GLY A 560 -9.11 4.90 -2.01
CA GLY A 560 -8.25 4.16 -2.94
C GLY A 560 -8.20 2.66 -2.62
N GLY A 561 -8.09 2.29 -1.35
CA GLY A 561 -8.13 0.90 -0.87
C GLY A 561 -9.47 0.20 -1.16
N ILE A 562 -10.59 0.87 -0.93
CA ILE A 562 -11.93 0.36 -1.30
C ILE A 562 -12.02 0.13 -2.82
N GLY A 563 -11.43 1.02 -3.62
CA GLY A 563 -11.30 0.84 -5.07
C GLY A 563 -10.56 -0.45 -5.44
N VAL A 564 -9.44 -0.74 -4.78
CA VAL A 564 -8.70 -2.01 -4.94
C VAL A 564 -9.58 -3.19 -4.58
N MET A 565 -10.25 -3.15 -3.42
CA MET A 565 -11.13 -4.22 -2.96
C MET A 565 -12.23 -4.53 -3.97
N ASN A 566 -12.92 -3.51 -4.48
CA ASN A 566 -14.01 -3.67 -5.46
C ASN A 566 -13.52 -4.30 -6.77
N VAL A 567 -12.37 -3.84 -7.28
CA VAL A 567 -11.77 -4.40 -8.50
C VAL A 567 -11.33 -5.84 -8.29
N MET A 568 -10.73 -6.15 -7.14
CA MET A 568 -10.33 -7.51 -6.81
C MET A 568 -11.52 -8.46 -6.66
N LEU A 569 -12.62 -8.02 -6.01
CA LEU A 569 -13.87 -8.81 -5.92
C LEU A 569 -14.46 -9.11 -7.31
N MET A 570 -14.46 -8.12 -8.20
CA MET A 570 -14.90 -8.31 -9.58
C MET A 570 -13.98 -9.27 -10.34
N THR A 571 -12.66 -9.16 -10.17
CA THR A 571 -11.67 -10.07 -10.76
C THR A 571 -11.87 -11.50 -10.26
N VAL A 572 -12.18 -11.71 -8.98
CA VAL A 572 -12.49 -13.03 -8.42
C VAL A 572 -13.73 -13.62 -9.11
N ARG A 573 -14.80 -12.83 -9.28
CA ARG A 573 -16.02 -13.28 -9.97
C ARG A 573 -15.76 -13.64 -11.44
N GLU A 574 -15.01 -12.83 -12.17
CA GLU A 574 -14.66 -13.12 -13.58
C GLU A 574 -13.77 -14.35 -13.73
N ARG A 575 -12.94 -14.64 -12.72
CA ARG A 575 -11.99 -15.77 -12.73
C ARG A 575 -12.47 -16.96 -11.90
N THR A 576 -13.75 -17.00 -11.49
CA THR A 576 -14.32 -18.08 -10.65
C THR A 576 -14.01 -19.45 -11.23
N ARG A 577 -14.24 -19.65 -12.53
CA ARG A 577 -13.95 -20.92 -13.22
C ARG A 577 -12.47 -21.28 -13.22
N GLU A 578 -11.59 -20.31 -13.41
CA GLU A 578 -10.13 -20.49 -13.35
C GLU A 578 -9.69 -20.92 -11.95
N ILE A 579 -10.24 -20.30 -10.90
CA ILE A 579 -10.00 -20.68 -9.51
C ILE A 579 -10.47 -22.12 -9.25
N GLY A 580 -11.65 -22.48 -9.75
CA GLY A 580 -12.18 -23.85 -9.69
C GLY A 580 -11.25 -24.87 -10.32
N ILE A 581 -10.71 -24.58 -11.50
CA ILE A 581 -9.72 -25.45 -12.19
C ILE A 581 -8.46 -25.64 -11.34
N ARG A 582 -7.94 -24.55 -10.76
CA ARG A 582 -6.75 -24.63 -9.87
C ARG A 582 -7.03 -25.49 -8.64
N MET A 583 -8.18 -25.30 -8.00
CA MET A 583 -8.57 -26.09 -6.83
C MET A 583 -8.80 -27.58 -7.18
N ALA A 584 -9.40 -27.85 -8.33
CA ALA A 584 -9.59 -29.23 -8.82
C ALA A 584 -8.25 -29.92 -9.12
N THR A 585 -7.25 -29.19 -9.60
CA THR A 585 -5.90 -29.71 -9.85
C THR A 585 -5.01 -29.72 -8.59
N GLY A 586 -5.57 -29.47 -7.42
CA GLY A 586 -4.93 -29.65 -6.12
C GLY A 586 -4.31 -28.40 -5.49
N ALA A 587 -4.69 -27.20 -5.94
CA ALA A 587 -4.35 -25.97 -5.22
C ALA A 587 -5.01 -25.95 -3.84
N ARG A 588 -4.26 -25.60 -2.81
CA ARG A 588 -4.78 -25.39 -1.45
C ARG A 588 -5.41 -24.00 -1.33
N GLN A 589 -6.29 -23.83 -0.35
CA GLN A 589 -6.89 -22.52 -0.10
C GLN A 589 -5.83 -21.42 0.13
N ARG A 590 -4.75 -21.75 0.83
CA ARG A 590 -3.63 -20.83 1.08
C ARG A 590 -2.85 -20.45 -0.20
N ASP A 591 -2.80 -21.31 -1.20
CA ASP A 591 -2.11 -21.04 -2.46
C ASP A 591 -2.91 -20.00 -3.27
N ILE A 592 -4.23 -20.14 -3.32
CA ILE A 592 -5.14 -19.16 -3.91
C ILE A 592 -5.09 -17.83 -3.13
N LEU A 593 -5.14 -17.87 -1.79
CA LEU A 593 -5.03 -16.68 -0.94
C LEU A 593 -3.73 -15.91 -1.22
N ARG A 594 -2.59 -16.60 -1.24
CA ARG A 594 -1.28 -16.01 -1.50
C ARG A 594 -1.21 -15.40 -2.90
N GLN A 595 -1.74 -16.08 -3.91
CA GLN A 595 -1.77 -15.58 -5.27
C GLN A 595 -2.50 -14.24 -5.36
N PHE A 596 -3.73 -14.16 -4.85
CA PHE A 596 -4.52 -12.92 -4.91
C PHE A 596 -3.94 -11.80 -4.03
N LEU A 597 -3.34 -12.12 -2.88
CA LEU A 597 -2.62 -11.14 -2.06
C LEU A 597 -1.39 -10.60 -2.78
N THR A 598 -0.66 -11.43 -3.51
CA THR A 598 0.49 -10.98 -4.32
C THR A 598 0.02 -10.08 -5.46
N GLU A 599 -1.12 -10.39 -6.10
CA GLU A 599 -1.73 -9.53 -7.13
C GLU A 599 -2.11 -8.16 -6.55
N ALA A 600 -2.78 -8.12 -5.40
CA ALA A 600 -3.13 -6.88 -4.71
C ALA A 600 -1.88 -6.06 -4.31
N SER A 601 -0.87 -6.73 -3.75
CA SER A 601 0.40 -6.10 -3.37
C SER A 601 1.14 -5.50 -4.55
N LEU A 602 1.14 -6.17 -5.70
CA LEU A 602 1.79 -5.67 -6.91
C LEU A 602 1.08 -4.44 -7.46
N VAL A 603 -0.26 -4.46 -7.48
CA VAL A 603 -1.06 -3.29 -7.91
C VAL A 603 -0.76 -2.08 -7.02
N THR A 604 -0.74 -2.28 -5.69
CA THR A 604 -0.47 -1.19 -4.75
C THR A 604 0.98 -0.74 -4.76
N PHE A 605 1.93 -1.64 -5.00
CA PHE A 605 3.34 -1.29 -5.17
C PHE A 605 3.55 -0.41 -6.41
N VAL A 606 2.97 -0.80 -7.55
CA VAL A 606 3.03 0.00 -8.79
C VAL A 606 2.33 1.34 -8.60
N GLY A 607 1.11 1.34 -8.04
CA GLY A 607 0.34 2.55 -7.75
C GLY A 607 1.07 3.48 -6.78
N GLY A 608 1.66 2.93 -5.72
CA GLY A 608 2.47 3.65 -4.74
C GLY A 608 3.72 4.29 -5.37
N THR A 609 4.42 3.54 -6.23
CA THR A 609 5.61 4.06 -6.94
C THR A 609 5.24 5.20 -7.90
N VAL A 610 4.19 5.02 -8.70
CA VAL A 610 3.69 6.08 -9.59
C VAL A 610 3.19 7.28 -8.79
N GLY A 611 2.50 7.05 -7.67
CA GLY A 611 2.04 8.07 -6.74
C GLY A 611 3.19 8.86 -6.09
N LEU A 612 4.27 8.17 -5.72
CA LEU A 612 5.50 8.79 -5.23
C LEU A 612 6.12 9.73 -6.27
N LEU A 613 6.26 9.25 -7.50
CA LEU A 613 6.81 10.05 -8.61
C LEU A 613 5.91 11.25 -8.95
N ALA A 614 4.59 11.05 -8.96
CA ALA A 614 3.63 12.12 -9.19
C ALA A 614 3.67 13.17 -8.06
N GLY A 615 3.74 12.74 -6.79
CA GLY A 615 3.88 13.62 -5.63
C GLY A 615 5.17 14.45 -5.66
N LEU A 616 6.29 13.84 -6.05
CA LEU A 616 7.55 14.54 -6.26
C LEU A 616 7.43 15.57 -7.40
N ALA A 617 6.84 15.20 -8.53
CA ALA A 617 6.64 16.10 -9.66
C ALA A 617 5.79 17.33 -9.28
N VAL A 618 4.65 17.11 -8.60
CA VAL A 618 3.78 18.18 -8.10
C VAL A 618 4.53 19.07 -7.10
N GLY A 619 5.32 18.48 -6.18
CA GLY A 619 6.10 19.24 -5.21
C GLY A 619 7.18 20.11 -5.88
N VAL A 620 7.83 19.63 -6.94
CA VAL A 620 8.77 20.45 -7.72
C VAL A 620 8.06 21.65 -8.38
N VAL A 621 6.86 21.43 -8.95
CA VAL A 621 6.06 22.53 -9.51
C VAL A 621 5.73 23.57 -8.45
N LEU A 622 5.36 23.14 -7.24
CA LEU A 622 5.06 24.03 -6.13
C LEU A 622 6.29 24.83 -5.67
N ILE A 623 7.50 24.23 -5.67
CA ILE A 623 8.74 24.95 -5.37
C ILE A 623 8.97 26.07 -6.39
N VAL A 624 8.78 25.79 -7.69
CA VAL A 624 8.89 26.81 -8.75
C VAL A 624 7.86 27.92 -8.59
N ALA A 625 6.67 27.58 -8.05
CA ALA A 625 5.62 28.54 -7.72
C ALA A 625 5.87 29.33 -6.41
N GLY A 626 7.03 29.15 -5.74
CA GLY A 626 7.40 29.87 -4.52
C GLY A 626 6.80 29.31 -3.22
N VAL A 627 6.17 28.13 -3.26
CA VAL A 627 5.64 27.49 -2.04
C VAL A 627 6.79 26.79 -1.31
N PRO A 628 6.94 26.96 0.03
CA PRO A 628 7.98 26.30 0.80
C PRO A 628 7.67 24.79 0.92
N VAL A 629 8.32 23.99 0.11
CA VAL A 629 8.19 22.53 0.10
C VAL A 629 9.53 21.91 0.48
N VAL A 630 9.52 21.01 1.45
CA VAL A 630 10.72 20.25 1.87
C VAL A 630 10.39 18.78 1.87
N PHE A 631 11.04 18.03 1.00
CA PHE A 631 10.87 16.59 0.94
C PHE A 631 11.61 15.89 2.07
N SER A 632 10.89 15.02 2.79
CA SER A 632 11.45 14.15 3.82
C SER A 632 11.43 12.70 3.34
N VAL A 633 12.59 12.05 3.26
CA VAL A 633 12.71 10.65 2.89
C VAL A 633 11.90 9.75 3.83
N ARG A 634 11.86 10.06 5.12
CA ARG A 634 11.06 9.32 6.11
C ARG A 634 9.56 9.42 5.81
N ALA A 635 9.08 10.61 5.44
CA ALA A 635 7.69 10.84 5.08
C ALA A 635 7.31 10.10 3.79
N MET A 636 8.18 10.12 2.77
CA MET A 636 7.97 9.40 1.51
C MET A 636 7.91 7.88 1.71
N LEU A 637 8.84 7.31 2.49
CA LEU A 637 8.83 5.89 2.84
C LEU A 637 7.59 5.52 3.67
N GLY A 638 7.19 6.39 4.61
CA GLY A 638 5.97 6.21 5.40
C GLY A 638 4.71 6.19 4.54
N ALA A 639 4.56 7.15 3.62
CA ALA A 639 3.43 7.22 2.71
C ALA A 639 3.36 5.97 1.78
N PHE A 640 4.50 5.55 1.26
CA PHE A 640 4.60 4.35 0.44
C PHE A 640 4.25 3.08 1.24
N ALA A 641 4.77 2.93 2.45
CA ALA A 641 4.45 1.81 3.33
C ALA A 641 2.96 1.78 3.69
N CYS A 642 2.35 2.94 4.00
CA CYS A 642 0.91 3.04 4.23
C CYS A 642 0.09 2.58 3.02
N ALA A 643 0.50 2.93 1.79
CA ALA A 643 -0.18 2.50 0.58
C ALA A 643 -0.13 0.96 0.42
N VAL A 644 1.03 0.35 0.65
CA VAL A 644 1.19 -1.11 0.57
C VAL A 644 0.36 -1.81 1.64
N VAL A 645 0.37 -1.31 2.89
CA VAL A 645 -0.46 -1.84 3.98
C VAL A 645 -1.95 -1.74 3.65
N THR A 646 -2.40 -0.59 3.14
CA THR A 646 -3.79 -0.40 2.70
C THR A 646 -4.16 -1.42 1.62
N GLY A 647 -3.31 -1.63 0.63
CA GLY A 647 -3.53 -2.63 -0.41
C GLY A 647 -3.62 -4.06 0.12
N LEU A 648 -2.78 -4.43 1.08
CA LEU A 648 -2.84 -5.74 1.73
C LEU A 648 -4.13 -5.91 2.55
N VAL A 649 -4.53 -4.89 3.32
CA VAL A 649 -5.75 -4.93 4.16
C VAL A 649 -7.00 -5.07 3.29
N PHE A 650 -7.15 -4.21 2.28
CA PHE A 650 -8.31 -4.23 1.40
C PHE A 650 -8.27 -5.37 0.37
N GLY A 651 -7.09 -5.88 0.00
CA GLY A 651 -6.91 -7.06 -0.84
C GLY A 651 -7.19 -8.38 -0.13
N TYR A 652 -7.11 -8.42 1.21
CA TYR A 652 -7.28 -9.65 1.98
C TYR A 652 -8.71 -10.23 1.88
N MET A 653 -9.75 -9.38 1.97
CA MET A 653 -11.15 -9.86 1.88
C MET A 653 -11.45 -10.56 0.55
N PRO A 654 -11.18 -9.95 -0.62
CA PRO A 654 -11.34 -10.62 -1.92
C PRO A 654 -10.52 -11.91 -2.04
N ALA A 655 -9.27 -11.88 -1.61
CA ALA A 655 -8.38 -13.03 -1.65
C ALA A 655 -8.92 -14.20 -0.80
N LYS A 656 -9.46 -13.90 0.40
CA LYS A 656 -10.10 -14.89 1.25
C LYS A 656 -11.40 -15.44 0.65
N THR A 657 -12.17 -14.59 -0.02
CA THR A 657 -13.38 -15.02 -0.75
C THR A 657 -13.01 -15.98 -1.87
N ALA A 658 -11.99 -15.66 -2.67
CA ALA A 658 -11.47 -16.53 -3.72
C ALA A 658 -11.00 -17.89 -3.18
N ALA A 659 -10.26 -17.88 -2.05
CA ALA A 659 -9.73 -19.09 -1.41
C ALA A 659 -10.81 -20.01 -0.82
N ARG A 660 -12.00 -19.48 -0.53
CA ARG A 660 -13.11 -20.22 0.05
C ARG A 660 -14.19 -20.63 -0.95
N LEU A 661 -13.96 -20.40 -2.25
CA LEU A 661 -14.87 -20.86 -3.28
C LEU A 661 -14.99 -22.39 -3.23
N ASP A 662 -16.22 -22.88 -3.45
CA ASP A 662 -16.47 -24.29 -3.64
C ASP A 662 -15.96 -24.70 -5.03
N PRO A 663 -15.07 -25.69 -5.15
CA PRO A 663 -14.52 -26.11 -6.44
C PRO A 663 -15.60 -26.53 -7.45
N VAL A 664 -16.65 -27.21 -7.01
CA VAL A 664 -17.71 -27.71 -7.88
C VAL A 664 -18.53 -26.58 -8.46
N ARG A 665 -18.99 -25.64 -7.60
CA ARG A 665 -19.71 -24.44 -8.04
C ARG A 665 -18.84 -23.55 -8.93
N ALA A 666 -17.58 -23.41 -8.58
CA ALA A 666 -16.64 -22.62 -9.36
C ALA A 666 -16.40 -23.20 -10.78
N LEU A 667 -16.36 -24.53 -10.93
CA LEU A 667 -16.26 -25.22 -12.23
C LEU A 667 -17.54 -25.11 -13.05
N ALA A 668 -18.72 -25.14 -12.41
CA ALA A 668 -20.01 -24.95 -13.07
C ALA A 668 -20.20 -23.52 -13.59
N GLY A 669 -19.46 -22.55 -13.05
CA GLY A 669 -19.55 -21.14 -13.45
C GLY A 669 -20.72 -20.39 -12.79
N GLU A 670 -21.24 -20.94 -11.65
CA GLU A 670 -22.30 -20.35 -10.84
C GLU A 670 -21.79 -19.48 -9.68
#